data_cfcfd1a1286a327a86141611eceac526
#
_entry.id   cfcfd1a1286a327a86141611eceac526
#
_cell.length_a   1.000
_cell.length_b   1.000
_cell.length_c   1.000
_cell.angle_alpha   90.00
_cell.angle_beta   90.00
_cell.angle_gamma   90.00
#
_symmetry.space_group_name_H-M   'P 1'
#
loop_
_entity.id
_entity.type
_entity.pdbx_description
1 polymer ?
#
loop_
_entity_poly.entity_id
_entity_poly.type
_entity_poly.pdbx_seq_one_letter_code
_entity_poly.pdbx_strand_id
1 'polypeptide(L)'
;MLAGSLNSPYNFDPYYCLDKATTRRNRILNLMVTHGYITQEECDEAKKVKIENTLATPSTNNSSLAAYVDLVTEEVKNRTGLDPKEVQMNIYTYCDKETQELATAIGNGEKYDYSDEDMRMGGAIQSSQDGRVVALIGGRNYSYGNLNFATTKQQPGSSVKPFLDYGLAFEYLDWCTGHSIMDDDAYGGKFKNWDRKFHGMVTVSNALENSWNIPAIKTFDEVEQKVGNKKIKSAMESIGINMDGESIGLASAIGGWTNGISPLEMASAYATISNNGQYVESHTINYIEVVQTGKVYKIDQEIQDNIKQSAYSKASAFMVRETMLDYTKNGSGNYAYLSGLSNVGAKTGTSNWDSKKGKGMAGKSRDLWMSAYSSEYICSVWMGFAKEGIDKGKTTSTYKAYPGKVVQTLLKYLENKGTGKSYPSQPDDVEQATIMKGIYPYVLPTEGASEDTVITAWFKKGTVPSNKLDSDAYNLNQLSSFDISLNSENKINYQFTPYSPENATSDENATESTKLFGKVQYTVIVTDNNGQIVHQESFSSPTGTINYTVNQNVKVTGYYNYEKAKDKTSNKIEKEIQLQLNSLNAVIKNEQGDVYDGSTIHNSSLQVNIQLQSESNTCSITLLDSNGTIISSINQNSATISNLTSGNSYAIKMSESNGTSTVEKTIHFTVQ
;
A
#
# COMPACT_ATOMS: atom_id res chain seq x y z
N MET A 1 -21.91 34.43 -46.19
CA MET A 1 -21.47 34.49 -44.82
C MET A 1 -20.17 33.73 -44.56
N LEU A 2 -20.04 32.50 -45.01
CA LEU A 2 -18.80 31.70 -44.81
C LEU A 2 -17.54 32.44 -45.28
N ALA A 3 -17.51 33.03 -46.46
CA ALA A 3 -16.36 33.81 -46.95
C ALA A 3 -16.00 35.00 -46.03
N GLY A 4 -16.97 35.55 -45.31
CA GLY A 4 -16.79 36.64 -44.36
C GLY A 4 -16.16 36.24 -43.04
N SER A 5 -16.41 35.03 -42.59
CA SER A 5 -15.86 34.50 -41.31
C SER A 5 -14.42 34.00 -41.44
N LEU A 6 -13.92 33.72 -42.65
CA LEU A 6 -12.53 33.27 -42.88
C LEU A 6 -11.47 34.22 -42.33
N ASN A 7 -11.76 35.53 -42.29
CA ASN A 7 -10.79 36.54 -41.87
C ASN A 7 -10.61 36.66 -40.36
N SER A 8 -11.57 36.18 -39.58
CA SER A 8 -11.52 36.03 -38.10
C SER A 8 -12.66 35.12 -37.67
N PRO A 9 -12.48 33.80 -37.73
CA PRO A 9 -13.55 32.84 -37.53
C PRO A 9 -14.29 33.03 -36.20
N TYR A 10 -13.56 33.26 -35.11
CA TYR A 10 -14.14 33.44 -33.79
C TYR A 10 -14.97 34.73 -33.65
N ASN A 11 -14.45 35.88 -34.16
CA ASN A 11 -15.15 37.15 -34.04
C ASN A 11 -16.42 37.24 -34.93
N PHE A 12 -16.48 36.44 -35.98
CA PHE A 12 -17.58 36.40 -36.94
C PHE A 12 -18.32 35.04 -36.92
N ASP A 13 -18.14 34.27 -35.88
CA ASP A 13 -18.90 33.05 -35.63
C ASP A 13 -20.36 33.43 -35.28
N PRO A 14 -21.34 33.03 -36.08
CA PRO A 14 -22.72 33.40 -35.83
C PRO A 14 -23.35 32.73 -34.62
N TYR A 15 -22.75 31.66 -34.10
CA TYR A 15 -23.21 31.00 -32.88
C TYR A 15 -22.86 31.74 -31.60
N TYR A 16 -21.68 32.46 -31.61
CA TYR A 16 -21.17 33.19 -30.45
C TYR A 16 -21.23 34.69 -30.56
N CYS A 17 -21.14 35.24 -31.80
CA CYS A 17 -21.06 36.65 -32.05
C CYS A 17 -22.03 37.08 -33.17
N LEU A 18 -23.31 36.78 -33.01
CA LEU A 18 -24.34 36.97 -34.05
C LEU A 18 -24.35 38.38 -34.65
N ASP A 19 -24.27 39.43 -33.82
CA ASP A 19 -24.29 40.82 -34.26
C ASP A 19 -23.10 41.18 -35.14
N LYS A 20 -21.90 40.69 -34.73
CA LYS A 20 -20.69 40.89 -35.51
C LYS A 20 -20.72 40.10 -36.83
N ALA A 21 -21.23 38.86 -36.78
CA ALA A 21 -21.42 38.03 -37.97
C ALA A 21 -22.39 38.67 -38.97
N THR A 22 -23.49 39.21 -38.44
CA THR A 22 -24.52 39.94 -39.27
C THR A 22 -23.92 41.19 -39.90
N THR A 23 -23.21 42.00 -39.12
CA THR A 23 -22.56 43.19 -39.61
C THR A 23 -21.53 42.86 -40.70
N ARG A 24 -20.72 41.82 -40.48
CA ARG A 24 -19.75 41.35 -41.44
C ARG A 24 -20.36 40.82 -42.72
N ARG A 25 -21.41 40.00 -42.64
CA ARG A 25 -22.18 39.52 -43.79
C ARG A 25 -22.70 40.70 -44.64
N ASN A 26 -23.34 41.67 -43.98
CA ASN A 26 -23.95 42.81 -44.66
C ASN A 26 -22.88 43.66 -45.37
N ARG A 27 -21.71 43.83 -44.75
CA ARG A 27 -20.56 44.51 -45.40
C ARG A 27 -20.08 43.77 -46.64
N ILE A 28 -19.99 42.43 -46.59
CA ILE A 28 -19.54 41.64 -47.77
C ILE A 28 -20.57 41.69 -48.87
N LEU A 29 -21.86 41.57 -48.54
CA LEU A 29 -22.95 41.73 -49.55
C LEU A 29 -22.86 43.08 -50.27
N ASN A 30 -22.60 44.17 -49.53
CA ASN A 30 -22.41 45.50 -50.14
C ASN A 30 -21.16 45.53 -51.05
N LEU A 31 -20.04 44.90 -50.65
CA LEU A 31 -18.86 44.80 -51.48
C LEU A 31 -19.14 43.99 -52.76
N MET A 32 -19.93 42.93 -52.67
CA MET A 32 -20.31 42.12 -53.84
C MET A 32 -21.12 42.94 -54.83
N VAL A 33 -21.99 43.84 -54.37
CA VAL A 33 -22.67 44.82 -55.25
C VAL A 33 -21.69 45.78 -55.89
N THR A 34 -20.79 46.36 -55.07
CA THR A 34 -19.76 47.31 -55.56
C THR A 34 -18.87 46.70 -56.64
N HIS A 35 -18.57 45.41 -56.53
CA HIS A 35 -17.74 44.69 -57.51
C HIS A 35 -18.54 43.98 -58.59
N GLY A 36 -19.87 44.18 -58.66
CA GLY A 36 -20.70 43.66 -59.74
C GLY A 36 -21.01 42.17 -59.70
N TYR A 37 -20.78 41.51 -58.53
CA TYR A 37 -21.05 40.07 -58.35
C TYR A 37 -22.53 39.76 -58.13
N ILE A 38 -23.29 40.71 -57.53
CA ILE A 38 -24.73 40.63 -57.29
C ILE A 38 -25.38 41.99 -57.54
N THR A 39 -26.68 41.99 -57.79
CA THR A 39 -27.48 43.22 -57.90
C THR A 39 -27.79 43.81 -56.52
N GLN A 40 -28.23 45.09 -56.48
CA GLN A 40 -28.67 45.73 -55.26
C GLN A 40 -29.92 45.02 -54.69
N GLU A 41 -30.83 44.59 -55.57
CA GLU A 41 -32.05 43.85 -55.16
C GLU A 41 -31.73 42.51 -54.50
N GLU A 42 -30.80 41.72 -55.09
CA GLU A 42 -30.31 40.47 -54.51
C GLU A 42 -29.61 40.68 -53.14
N CYS A 43 -28.85 41.77 -53.02
CA CYS A 43 -28.24 42.16 -51.77
C CYS A 43 -29.24 42.45 -50.67
N ASP A 44 -30.28 43.24 -51.02
CA ASP A 44 -31.29 43.63 -50.05
C ASP A 44 -32.21 42.46 -49.64
N GLU A 45 -32.52 41.56 -50.55
CA GLU A 45 -33.21 40.29 -50.23
C GLU A 45 -32.33 39.40 -49.34
N ALA A 46 -31.04 39.23 -49.62
CA ALA A 46 -30.14 38.45 -48.80
C ALA A 46 -29.98 39.01 -47.38
N LYS A 47 -30.03 40.33 -47.18
CA LYS A 47 -29.98 40.97 -45.87
C LYS A 47 -31.24 40.75 -45.05
N LYS A 48 -32.41 40.52 -45.67
CA LYS A 48 -33.65 40.20 -44.96
C LYS A 48 -33.64 38.81 -44.29
N VAL A 49 -32.80 37.91 -44.81
CA VAL A 49 -32.66 36.57 -44.22
C VAL A 49 -31.95 36.71 -42.87
N LYS A 50 -32.62 36.32 -41.80
CA LYS A 50 -32.02 36.24 -40.46
C LYS A 50 -31.01 35.10 -40.43
N ILE A 51 -29.78 35.42 -39.97
CA ILE A 51 -28.68 34.44 -39.91
C ILE A 51 -29.09 33.23 -39.05
N GLU A 52 -29.79 33.46 -37.93
CA GLU A 52 -30.25 32.42 -37.01
C GLU A 52 -31.05 31.33 -37.72
N ASN A 53 -31.87 31.70 -38.72
CA ASN A 53 -32.67 30.77 -39.47
C ASN A 53 -31.88 29.91 -40.48
N THR A 54 -30.62 30.28 -40.73
CA THR A 54 -29.70 29.54 -41.64
C THR A 54 -28.69 28.67 -40.88
N LEU A 55 -28.71 28.74 -39.55
CA LEU A 55 -27.81 27.95 -38.71
C LEU A 55 -28.42 26.59 -38.42
N ALA A 56 -27.61 25.55 -38.56
CA ALA A 56 -27.96 24.26 -37.95
C ALA A 56 -27.93 24.39 -36.42
N THR A 57 -28.75 23.63 -35.72
CA THR A 57 -28.63 23.52 -34.27
C THR A 57 -27.17 23.11 -33.98
N PRO A 58 -26.41 23.86 -33.16
CA PRO A 58 -25.10 23.42 -32.76
C PRO A 58 -25.23 21.98 -32.26
N SER A 59 -24.47 21.06 -32.81
CA SER A 59 -24.38 19.77 -32.17
C SER A 59 -23.80 20.04 -30.77
N THR A 60 -24.61 19.80 -29.75
CA THR A 60 -24.20 19.81 -28.34
C THR A 60 -23.30 18.60 -28.05
N ASN A 61 -22.54 18.16 -29.05
CA ASN A 61 -21.48 17.22 -28.82
C ASN A 61 -20.48 17.93 -27.92
N ASN A 62 -20.63 17.75 -26.62
CA ASN A 62 -19.53 17.88 -25.70
C ASN A 62 -18.42 17.03 -26.28
N SER A 63 -17.52 17.66 -27.02
CA SER A 63 -16.44 16.95 -27.67
C SER A 63 -15.63 16.27 -26.58
N SER A 64 -15.47 14.96 -26.64
CA SER A 64 -14.60 14.23 -25.72
C SER A 64 -13.17 14.82 -25.70
N LEU A 65 -12.83 15.60 -26.72
CA LEU A 65 -11.55 16.27 -26.89
C LEU A 65 -11.49 17.68 -26.26
N ALA A 66 -12.61 18.25 -25.77
CA ALA A 66 -12.66 19.67 -25.39
C ALA A 66 -11.58 20.09 -24.38
N ALA A 67 -11.37 19.29 -23.32
CA ALA A 67 -10.34 19.59 -22.33
C ALA A 67 -8.91 19.56 -22.90
N TYR A 68 -8.67 18.64 -23.81
CA TYR A 68 -7.38 18.52 -24.49
C TYR A 68 -7.15 19.69 -25.46
N VAL A 69 -8.15 20.05 -26.25
CA VAL A 69 -8.10 21.16 -27.21
C VAL A 69 -7.89 22.50 -26.50
N ASP A 70 -8.49 22.70 -25.34
CA ASP A 70 -8.27 23.93 -24.56
C ASP A 70 -6.79 24.02 -24.10
N LEU A 71 -6.20 22.91 -23.63
CA LEU A 71 -4.77 22.88 -23.29
C LEU A 71 -3.89 23.13 -24.52
N VAL A 72 -4.18 22.51 -25.68
CA VAL A 72 -3.50 22.77 -26.94
C VAL A 72 -3.58 24.25 -27.32
N THR A 73 -4.75 24.86 -27.21
CA THR A 73 -4.98 26.28 -27.53
C THR A 73 -4.13 27.19 -26.64
N GLU A 74 -4.03 26.90 -25.37
CA GLU A 74 -3.19 27.63 -24.41
C GLU A 74 -1.71 27.44 -24.74
N GLU A 75 -1.28 26.21 -25.04
CA GLU A 75 0.10 25.90 -25.41
C GLU A 75 0.52 26.65 -26.70
N VAL A 76 -0.33 26.68 -27.74
CA VAL A 76 -0.06 27.44 -28.97
C VAL A 76 0.18 28.90 -28.63
N LYS A 77 -0.68 29.54 -27.86
CA LYS A 77 -0.55 30.96 -27.49
C LYS A 77 0.75 31.22 -26.73
N ASN A 78 1.06 30.37 -25.76
CA ASN A 78 2.24 30.53 -24.92
C ASN A 78 3.55 30.36 -25.73
N ARG A 79 3.59 29.44 -26.70
CA ARG A 79 4.79 29.15 -27.49
C ARG A 79 4.97 30.03 -28.71
N THR A 80 3.88 30.47 -29.32
CA THR A 80 3.97 31.21 -30.63
C THR A 80 3.53 32.66 -30.55
N GLY A 81 2.83 33.06 -29.49
CA GLY A 81 2.15 34.35 -29.37
C GLY A 81 0.93 34.50 -30.28
N LEU A 82 0.56 33.45 -31.03
CA LEU A 82 -0.57 33.47 -31.97
C LEU A 82 -1.81 32.83 -31.32
N ASP A 83 -2.99 33.39 -31.59
CA ASP A 83 -4.25 32.79 -31.19
C ASP A 83 -4.79 31.88 -32.31
N PRO A 84 -4.95 30.56 -32.07
CA PRO A 84 -5.52 29.65 -33.07
C PRO A 84 -6.95 29.98 -33.47
N LYS A 85 -7.66 30.81 -32.68
CA LYS A 85 -9.00 31.33 -33.02
C LYS A 85 -8.96 32.46 -34.03
N GLU A 86 -7.80 33.11 -34.23
CA GLU A 86 -7.62 34.24 -35.11
C GLU A 86 -6.74 33.91 -36.31
N VAL A 87 -5.80 32.97 -36.17
CA VAL A 87 -4.84 32.58 -37.21
C VAL A 87 -5.12 31.14 -37.63
N GLN A 88 -5.30 30.95 -38.93
CA GLN A 88 -5.48 29.61 -39.49
C GLN A 88 -4.17 28.82 -39.43
N MET A 89 -4.22 27.67 -38.79
CA MET A 89 -3.08 26.79 -38.62
C MET A 89 -3.48 25.32 -38.54
N ASN A 90 -2.57 24.45 -38.94
CA ASN A 90 -2.64 23.03 -38.73
C ASN A 90 -1.81 22.70 -37.48
N ILE A 91 -2.43 22.10 -36.47
CA ILE A 91 -1.79 21.74 -35.19
C ILE A 91 -1.76 20.23 -35.09
N TYR A 92 -0.57 19.67 -35.05
CA TYR A 92 -0.35 18.22 -34.92
C TYR A 92 -0.03 17.89 -33.49
N THR A 93 -0.85 17.05 -32.86
CA THR A 93 -0.80 16.76 -31.43
C THR A 93 -0.52 15.30 -31.12
N TYR A 94 -0.21 14.99 -29.85
CA TYR A 94 -0.03 13.64 -29.34
C TYR A 94 -1.30 13.04 -28.74
N CYS A 95 -2.46 13.66 -28.94
CA CYS A 95 -3.73 13.15 -28.45
C CYS A 95 -4.00 11.72 -28.95
N ASP A 96 -4.01 10.75 -28.05
CA ASP A 96 -4.60 9.44 -28.36
C ASP A 96 -6.11 9.52 -28.20
N LYS A 97 -6.81 9.55 -29.34
CA LYS A 97 -8.24 9.79 -29.38
C LYS A 97 -9.04 8.82 -28.52
N GLU A 98 -8.75 7.54 -28.60
CA GLU A 98 -9.51 6.51 -27.86
C GLU A 98 -9.21 6.58 -26.35
N THR A 99 -7.96 6.86 -25.97
CA THR A 99 -7.60 7.09 -24.55
C THR A 99 -8.28 8.36 -24.04
N GLN A 100 -8.37 9.40 -24.85
CA GLN A 100 -9.06 10.64 -24.49
C GLN A 100 -10.58 10.44 -24.35
N GLU A 101 -11.18 9.67 -25.24
CA GLU A 101 -12.60 9.30 -25.14
C GLU A 101 -12.87 8.50 -23.86
N LEU A 102 -12.02 7.52 -23.53
CA LEU A 102 -12.11 6.76 -22.28
C LEU A 102 -11.92 7.67 -21.05
N ALA A 103 -10.92 8.56 -21.07
CA ALA A 103 -10.67 9.50 -19.98
C ALA A 103 -11.87 10.47 -19.76
N THR A 104 -12.49 10.91 -20.84
CA THR A 104 -13.70 11.76 -20.77
C THR A 104 -14.89 11.00 -20.21
N ALA A 105 -15.15 9.76 -20.66
CA ALA A 105 -16.22 8.92 -20.14
C ALA A 105 -16.04 8.64 -18.63
N ILE A 106 -14.81 8.44 -18.19
CA ILE A 106 -14.47 8.32 -16.77
C ILE A 106 -14.77 9.64 -16.03
N GLY A 107 -14.32 10.77 -16.55
CA GLY A 107 -14.54 12.10 -15.98
C GLY A 107 -16.02 12.47 -15.87
N ASN A 108 -16.84 11.99 -16.79
CA ASN A 108 -18.30 12.17 -16.79
C ASN A 108 -19.04 11.27 -15.79
N GLY A 109 -18.39 10.24 -15.26
CA GLY A 109 -19.03 9.25 -14.39
C GLY A 109 -19.68 8.09 -15.14
N GLU A 110 -19.47 7.97 -16.46
CA GLU A 110 -20.08 6.94 -17.31
C GLU A 110 -19.46 5.55 -17.08
N LYS A 111 -18.17 5.51 -16.74
CA LYS A 111 -17.44 4.27 -16.43
C LYS A 111 -17.49 3.93 -14.95
N TYR A 112 -17.38 4.93 -14.10
CA TYR A 112 -17.45 4.82 -12.64
C TYR A 112 -18.45 5.82 -12.13
N ASP A 113 -19.62 5.34 -11.73
CA ASP A 113 -20.68 6.19 -11.21
C ASP A 113 -20.26 6.85 -9.89
N TYR A 114 -20.21 8.16 -9.87
CA TYR A 114 -20.11 9.00 -8.70
C TYR A 114 -21.28 9.98 -8.70
N SER A 115 -22.30 9.61 -7.96
CA SER A 115 -23.63 10.24 -7.98
C SER A 115 -23.67 11.70 -7.51
N ASP A 116 -22.64 12.17 -6.79
CA ASP A 116 -22.60 13.55 -6.31
C ASP A 116 -22.23 14.51 -7.45
N GLU A 117 -23.18 15.39 -7.80
CA GLU A 117 -23.04 16.35 -8.91
C GLU A 117 -21.94 17.41 -8.67
N ASP A 118 -21.60 17.70 -7.41
CA ASP A 118 -20.51 18.63 -7.07
C ASP A 118 -19.13 17.97 -7.12
N MET A 119 -19.07 16.62 -7.24
CA MET A 119 -17.81 15.88 -7.36
C MET A 119 -17.16 16.12 -8.72
N ARG A 120 -15.86 16.31 -8.70
CA ARG A 120 -15.01 16.49 -9.89
C ARG A 120 -13.85 15.52 -9.88
N MET A 121 -13.37 15.23 -11.07
CA MET A 121 -12.17 14.43 -11.29
C MET A 121 -11.30 15.19 -12.29
N GLY A 122 -10.02 15.32 -11.97
CA GLY A 122 -8.98 15.83 -12.87
C GLY A 122 -7.93 14.77 -13.09
N GLY A 123 -7.36 14.70 -14.29
CA GLY A 123 -6.29 13.73 -14.54
C GLY A 123 -5.45 14.11 -15.75
N ALA A 124 -4.19 13.67 -15.72
CA ALA A 124 -3.26 13.81 -16.82
C ALA A 124 -2.58 12.48 -17.11
N ILE A 125 -2.54 12.13 -18.37
CA ILE A 125 -1.89 10.93 -18.89
C ILE A 125 -0.82 11.38 -19.90
N GLN A 126 0.44 11.05 -19.62
CA GLN A 126 1.55 11.43 -20.49
C GLN A 126 2.56 10.29 -20.62
N SER A 127 3.41 10.39 -21.65
CA SER A 127 4.55 9.51 -21.79
C SER A 127 5.56 9.73 -20.66
N SER A 128 6.13 8.65 -20.16
CA SER A 128 7.10 8.66 -19.04
C SER A 128 8.47 9.22 -19.44
N GLN A 129 8.83 9.21 -20.73
CA GLN A 129 10.19 9.50 -21.18
C GLN A 129 10.33 10.76 -22.04
N ASP A 130 9.28 11.16 -22.73
CA ASP A 130 9.32 12.25 -23.69
C ASP A 130 8.34 13.41 -23.41
N GLY A 131 7.62 13.38 -22.30
CA GLY A 131 6.74 14.46 -21.84
C GLY A 131 5.46 14.66 -22.67
N ARG A 132 5.18 13.82 -23.67
CA ARG A 132 4.03 13.92 -24.55
C ARG A 132 2.74 13.59 -23.82
N VAL A 133 1.84 14.56 -23.70
CA VAL A 133 0.53 14.37 -23.07
C VAL A 133 -0.40 13.70 -24.08
N VAL A 134 -0.96 12.55 -23.73
CA VAL A 134 -1.79 11.74 -24.64
C VAL A 134 -3.29 11.85 -24.34
N ALA A 135 -3.68 12.14 -23.09
CA ALA A 135 -5.06 12.34 -22.71
C ALA A 135 -5.20 13.14 -21.39
N LEU A 136 -6.37 13.72 -21.16
CA LEU A 136 -6.71 14.48 -19.96
C LEU A 136 -8.12 14.13 -19.46
N ILE A 137 -8.31 14.18 -18.15
CA ILE A 137 -9.61 14.25 -17.50
C ILE A 137 -9.83 15.69 -17.07
N GLY A 138 -10.59 16.47 -17.82
CA GLY A 138 -10.82 17.89 -17.54
C GLY A 138 -11.88 18.17 -16.47
N GLY A 139 -12.73 17.18 -16.18
CA GLY A 139 -13.86 17.29 -15.25
C GLY A 139 -15.14 16.69 -15.84
N ARG A 140 -16.19 16.68 -15.03
CA ARG A 140 -17.52 16.20 -15.46
C ARG A 140 -18.15 17.15 -16.48
N ASN A 141 -18.66 16.60 -17.59
CA ASN A 141 -19.34 17.34 -18.64
C ASN A 141 -18.54 18.57 -19.13
N TYR A 142 -17.24 18.36 -19.32
CA TYR A 142 -16.35 19.43 -19.72
C TYR A 142 -16.75 20.03 -21.07
N SER A 143 -16.83 21.35 -21.12
CA SER A 143 -17.04 22.14 -22.34
C SER A 143 -15.92 23.16 -22.51
N TYR A 144 -15.67 23.59 -23.73
CA TYR A 144 -14.63 24.58 -24.05
C TYR A 144 -14.68 25.81 -23.14
N GLY A 145 -13.53 26.17 -22.57
CA GLY A 145 -13.38 27.31 -21.67
C GLY A 145 -13.81 27.06 -20.22
N ASN A 146 -14.26 25.86 -19.87
CA ASN A 146 -14.53 25.50 -18.50
C ASN A 146 -13.23 25.36 -17.69
N LEU A 147 -13.34 25.35 -16.37
CA LEU A 147 -12.21 25.08 -15.48
C LEU A 147 -11.68 23.65 -15.71
N ASN A 148 -10.45 23.55 -16.21
CA ASN A 148 -9.79 22.28 -16.52
C ASN A 148 -9.13 21.73 -15.26
N PHE A 149 -9.71 20.67 -14.66
CA PHE A 149 -9.17 20.07 -13.44
C PHE A 149 -7.87 19.27 -13.69
N ALA A 150 -7.49 19.00 -14.94
CA ALA A 150 -6.18 18.44 -15.25
C ALA A 150 -5.03 19.43 -14.98
N THR A 151 -5.31 20.74 -15.11
CA THR A 151 -4.33 21.83 -14.91
C THR A 151 -4.62 22.68 -13.68
N THR A 152 -5.73 22.44 -12.98
CA THR A 152 -6.10 23.19 -11.78
C THR A 152 -5.40 22.61 -10.55
N LYS A 153 -4.73 23.47 -9.80
CA LYS A 153 -3.99 23.07 -8.58
C LYS A 153 -4.93 22.62 -7.47
N GLN A 154 -4.57 21.53 -6.80
CA GLN A 154 -5.29 20.90 -5.70
C GLN A 154 -4.32 20.49 -4.59
N GLN A 155 -4.82 20.28 -3.36
CA GLN A 155 -3.98 19.82 -2.26
C GLN A 155 -3.48 18.39 -2.51
N PRO A 156 -2.16 18.18 -2.61
CA PRO A 156 -1.63 16.89 -3.06
C PRO A 156 -1.68 15.79 -1.98
N GLY A 157 -1.74 16.15 -0.70
CA GLY A 157 -1.59 15.20 0.38
C GLY A 157 -0.30 14.38 0.25
N SER A 158 -0.33 13.12 0.63
CA SER A 158 0.85 12.25 0.64
C SER A 158 1.42 11.89 -0.73
N SER A 159 0.82 12.33 -1.86
CA SER A 159 1.37 12.04 -3.20
C SER A 159 2.68 12.77 -3.49
N VAL A 160 3.06 13.76 -2.67
CA VAL A 160 4.36 14.46 -2.77
C VAL A 160 5.53 13.69 -2.14
N LYS A 161 5.27 12.77 -1.23
CA LYS A 161 6.32 12.10 -0.42
C LYS A 161 7.44 11.46 -1.24
N PRO A 162 7.17 10.80 -2.39
CA PRO A 162 8.24 10.17 -3.16
C PRO A 162 9.31 11.15 -3.62
N PHE A 163 8.93 12.32 -4.08
CA PHE A 163 9.90 13.29 -4.61
C PHE A 163 10.26 14.37 -3.57
N LEU A 164 9.33 14.90 -2.79
CA LEU A 164 9.60 16.00 -1.86
C LEU A 164 10.40 15.54 -0.63
N ASP A 165 10.09 14.36 -0.07
CA ASP A 165 10.72 13.89 1.16
C ASP A 165 11.86 12.91 0.83
N TYR A 166 11.52 11.70 0.41
CA TYR A 166 12.49 10.62 0.25
C TYR A 166 13.42 10.81 -0.94
N GLY A 167 12.93 11.38 -2.05
CA GLY A 167 13.76 11.69 -3.21
C GLY A 167 14.84 12.72 -2.89
N LEU A 168 14.49 13.78 -2.15
CA LEU A 168 15.47 14.77 -1.71
C LEU A 168 16.41 14.23 -0.62
N ALA A 169 15.94 13.29 0.22
CA ALA A 169 16.81 12.62 1.17
C ALA A 169 17.85 11.74 0.46
N PHE A 170 17.47 10.99 -0.57
CA PHE A 170 18.42 10.27 -1.39
C PHE A 170 19.38 11.20 -2.12
N GLU A 171 18.92 12.40 -2.52
CA GLU A 171 19.79 13.36 -3.21
C GLU A 171 20.78 14.04 -2.28
N TYR A 172 20.36 14.51 -1.10
CA TYR A 172 21.13 15.43 -0.28
C TYR A 172 21.64 14.87 1.05
N LEU A 173 21.11 13.73 1.53
CA LEU A 173 21.50 13.13 2.82
C LEU A 173 22.31 11.85 2.65
N ASP A 174 22.61 11.42 1.42
CA ASP A 174 23.28 10.16 1.09
C ASP A 174 22.60 8.93 1.71
N TRP A 175 21.27 9.00 1.86
CA TRP A 175 20.50 7.86 2.34
C TRP A 175 20.45 6.75 1.29
N CYS A 176 20.48 5.50 1.75
CA CYS A 176 20.14 4.33 0.94
C CYS A 176 18.64 4.01 1.03
N THR A 177 18.13 3.16 0.15
CA THR A 177 16.70 2.78 0.14
C THR A 177 16.29 1.99 1.39
N GLY A 178 17.25 1.41 2.11
CA GLY A 178 17.05 0.72 3.38
C GLY A 178 17.17 1.61 4.63
N HIS A 179 17.32 2.93 4.47
CA HIS A 179 17.42 3.83 5.61
C HIS A 179 16.23 3.68 6.54
N SER A 180 16.50 3.69 7.85
CA SER A 180 15.50 3.49 8.89
C SER A 180 15.26 4.79 9.67
N ILE A 181 14.00 5.11 9.89
CA ILE A 181 13.53 6.35 10.53
C ILE A 181 12.71 5.97 11.76
N MET A 182 12.94 6.65 12.88
CA MET A 182 12.12 6.44 14.08
C MET A 182 10.78 7.14 13.95
N ASP A 183 9.70 6.37 13.97
CA ASP A 183 8.32 6.85 14.00
C ASP A 183 7.84 6.95 15.45
N ASP A 184 7.94 8.13 16.04
CA ASP A 184 7.63 8.45 17.43
C ASP A 184 6.95 9.82 17.58
N ASP A 185 6.64 10.25 18.80
CA ASP A 185 6.04 11.56 19.08
C ASP A 185 7.07 12.70 19.13
N ALA A 186 7.96 12.80 18.15
CA ALA A 186 8.99 13.84 18.11
C ALA A 186 8.44 15.27 18.07
N TYR A 187 7.17 15.46 17.71
CA TYR A 187 6.54 16.78 17.53
C TYR A 187 5.46 17.09 18.57
N GLY A 188 5.41 16.36 19.70
CA GLY A 188 4.50 16.64 20.83
C GLY A 188 3.03 16.59 20.43
N GLY A 189 2.63 15.64 19.61
CA GLY A 189 1.25 15.44 19.13
C GLY A 189 0.78 16.46 18.09
N LYS A 190 1.64 17.39 17.62
CA LYS A 190 1.32 18.35 16.56
C LYS A 190 1.04 17.66 15.23
N PHE A 191 1.81 16.65 14.90
CA PHE A 191 1.60 15.78 13.74
C PHE A 191 1.29 14.36 14.19
N LYS A 192 0.51 13.64 13.40
CA LYS A 192 0.11 12.26 13.69
C LYS A 192 0.08 11.45 12.42
N ASN A 193 0.37 10.17 12.53
CA ASN A 193 0.07 9.23 11.46
C ASN A 193 -1.45 9.12 11.25
N TRP A 194 -1.88 8.69 10.07
CA TRP A 194 -3.30 8.58 9.71
C TRP A 194 -4.05 7.57 10.59
N ASP A 195 -3.36 6.54 11.08
CA ASP A 195 -3.87 5.50 11.99
C ASP A 195 -3.73 5.90 13.49
N ARG A 196 -3.12 7.07 13.77
CA ARG A 196 -2.87 7.63 15.11
C ARG A 196 -1.96 6.76 16.00
N LYS A 197 -1.12 5.92 15.39
CA LYS A 197 -0.12 5.08 16.07
C LYS A 197 1.29 5.51 15.69
N PHE A 198 2.24 5.15 16.53
CA PHE A 198 3.67 5.20 16.25
C PHE A 198 4.17 3.77 16.03
N HIS A 199 5.07 3.58 15.06
CA HIS A 199 5.49 2.27 14.61
C HIS A 199 6.94 1.94 14.97
N GLY A 200 7.61 2.82 15.73
CA GLY A 200 9.01 2.65 16.10
C GLY A 200 9.94 2.79 14.89
N MET A 201 10.99 1.99 14.83
CA MET A 201 11.95 2.04 13.72
C MET A 201 11.34 1.43 12.45
N VAL A 202 11.19 2.23 11.41
CA VAL A 202 10.62 1.83 10.11
C VAL A 202 11.58 2.17 8.97
N THR A 203 11.63 1.34 7.92
CA THR A 203 12.41 1.65 6.72
C THR A 203 11.72 2.67 5.83
N VAL A 204 12.48 3.36 4.98
CA VAL A 204 11.92 4.26 3.94
C VAL A 204 10.85 3.57 3.11
N SER A 205 11.09 2.33 2.68
CA SER A 205 10.11 1.55 1.90
C SER A 205 8.80 1.36 2.68
N ASN A 206 8.87 0.88 3.93
CA ASN A 206 7.68 0.71 4.79
C ASN A 206 6.96 2.04 5.05
N ALA A 207 7.70 3.11 5.30
CA ALA A 207 7.12 4.42 5.57
C ALA A 207 6.38 4.98 4.35
N LEU A 208 6.93 4.77 3.16
CA LEU A 208 6.35 5.21 1.89
C LEU A 208 5.14 4.36 1.49
N GLU A 209 5.22 3.03 1.60
CA GLU A 209 4.12 2.07 1.35
C GLU A 209 2.91 2.39 2.22
N ASN A 210 3.11 2.49 3.54
CA ASN A 210 2.05 2.76 4.50
C ASN A 210 1.69 4.24 4.59
N SER A 211 2.44 5.09 3.89
CA SER A 211 2.18 6.53 3.85
C SER A 211 2.20 7.21 5.23
N TRP A 212 3.03 6.72 6.17
CA TRP A 212 3.13 7.32 7.50
C TRP A 212 3.63 8.76 7.41
N ASN A 213 3.11 9.60 8.28
CA ASN A 213 3.35 11.04 8.24
C ASN A 213 4.60 11.44 9.03
N ILE A 214 4.82 10.86 10.20
CA ILE A 214 5.95 11.25 11.07
C ILE A 214 7.30 10.95 10.38
N PRO A 215 7.51 9.75 9.78
CA PRO A 215 8.75 9.50 9.04
C PRO A 215 8.96 10.49 7.89
N ALA A 216 7.91 10.82 7.13
CA ALA A 216 8.01 11.77 6.03
C ALA A 216 8.39 13.19 6.51
N ILE A 217 7.75 13.67 7.61
CA ILE A 217 8.06 14.98 8.20
C ILE A 217 9.50 15.04 8.73
N LYS A 218 9.97 13.98 9.41
CA LYS A 218 11.36 13.90 9.89
C LYS A 218 12.34 13.92 8.72
N THR A 219 12.08 13.14 7.67
CA THR A 219 12.89 13.15 6.46
C THR A 219 12.98 14.54 5.84
N PHE A 220 11.83 15.21 5.68
CA PHE A 220 11.78 16.56 5.16
C PHE A 220 12.54 17.56 6.05
N ASP A 221 12.37 17.48 7.37
CA ASP A 221 13.06 18.33 8.35
C ASP A 221 14.58 18.22 8.21
N GLU A 222 15.12 17.01 8.11
CA GLU A 222 16.55 16.79 7.87
C GLU A 222 17.02 17.36 6.53
N VAL A 223 16.24 17.20 5.47
CA VAL A 223 16.53 17.80 4.16
C VAL A 223 16.50 19.33 4.26
N GLU A 224 15.47 19.91 4.89
CA GLU A 224 15.34 21.37 5.07
C GLU A 224 16.53 21.93 5.85
N GLN A 225 16.94 21.29 6.93
CA GLN A 225 18.12 21.67 7.70
C GLN A 225 19.41 21.59 6.89
N LYS A 226 19.53 20.62 5.99
CA LYS A 226 20.72 20.40 5.16
C LYS A 226 20.85 21.40 4.03
N VAL A 227 19.76 21.69 3.31
CA VAL A 227 19.84 22.45 2.04
C VAL A 227 19.01 23.74 2.01
N GLY A 228 18.06 23.90 2.94
CA GLY A 228 17.18 25.06 3.06
C GLY A 228 16.06 25.12 2.00
N ASN A 229 15.02 25.88 2.32
CA ASN A 229 13.78 25.97 1.51
C ASN A 229 13.99 26.46 0.07
N LYS A 230 14.96 27.35 -0.15
CA LYS A 230 15.25 27.83 -1.50
C LYS A 230 15.70 26.71 -2.43
N LYS A 231 16.56 25.82 -1.95
CA LYS A 231 17.05 24.67 -2.72
C LYS A 231 15.93 23.66 -2.95
N ILE A 232 15.07 23.43 -1.95
CA ILE A 232 13.91 22.55 -2.09
C ILE A 232 12.94 23.08 -3.14
N LYS A 233 12.60 24.37 -3.11
CA LYS A 233 11.74 24.98 -4.15
C LYS A 233 12.33 24.81 -5.55
N SER A 234 13.61 25.13 -5.71
CA SER A 234 14.30 24.95 -6.99
C SER A 234 14.30 23.50 -7.48
N ALA A 235 14.37 22.53 -6.55
CA ALA A 235 14.24 21.12 -6.89
C ALA A 235 12.84 20.80 -7.42
N MET A 236 11.79 21.33 -6.79
CA MET A 236 10.40 21.16 -7.26
C MET A 236 10.18 21.79 -8.64
N GLU A 237 10.70 22.99 -8.86
CA GLU A 237 10.66 23.66 -10.17
C GLU A 237 11.37 22.84 -11.26
N SER A 238 12.48 22.20 -10.90
CA SER A 238 13.26 21.37 -11.85
C SER A 238 12.56 20.10 -12.34
N ILE A 239 11.43 19.74 -11.72
CA ILE A 239 10.57 18.60 -12.11
C ILE A 239 9.20 19.04 -12.63
N GLY A 240 9.06 20.32 -12.96
CA GLY A 240 7.88 20.88 -13.61
C GLY A 240 6.76 21.35 -12.68
N ILE A 241 7.05 21.54 -11.39
CA ILE A 241 6.07 22.07 -10.43
C ILE A 241 6.28 23.57 -10.28
N ASN A 242 5.24 24.35 -10.56
CA ASN A 242 5.30 25.81 -10.35
C ASN A 242 5.20 26.13 -8.85
N MET A 243 6.27 26.73 -8.30
CA MET A 243 6.40 27.09 -6.88
C MET A 243 6.08 28.57 -6.60
N ASP A 244 5.52 29.31 -7.55
CA ASP A 244 5.15 30.71 -7.37
C ASP A 244 4.11 30.87 -6.25
N GLY A 245 4.41 31.72 -5.27
CA GLY A 245 3.53 31.95 -4.12
C GLY A 245 3.40 30.76 -3.15
N GLU A 246 4.14 29.65 -3.37
CA GLU A 246 4.12 28.50 -2.49
C GLU A 246 5.03 28.70 -1.27
N SER A 247 4.56 28.30 -0.09
CA SER A 247 5.36 28.28 1.14
C SER A 247 5.68 26.85 1.53
N ILE A 248 6.96 26.55 1.72
CA ILE A 248 7.45 25.22 2.07
C ILE A 248 7.83 25.18 3.55
N GLY A 249 7.46 24.12 4.23
CA GLY A 249 7.77 23.82 5.63
C GLY A 249 7.29 22.42 6.01
N LEU A 250 7.38 22.05 7.29
CA LEU A 250 7.08 20.68 7.76
C LEU A 250 5.70 20.13 7.31
N ALA A 251 4.69 20.99 7.20
CA ALA A 251 3.37 20.56 6.70
C ALA A 251 3.40 20.18 5.22
N SER A 252 4.34 20.69 4.46
CA SER A 252 4.46 20.40 3.02
C SER A 252 4.87 18.96 2.76
N ALA A 253 5.62 18.32 3.67
CA ALA A 253 5.99 16.91 3.64
C ALA A 253 4.76 15.97 3.53
N ILE A 254 3.65 16.39 4.08
CA ILE A 254 2.39 15.62 4.04
C ILE A 254 1.33 16.25 3.12
N GLY A 255 1.77 17.17 2.24
CA GLY A 255 0.94 17.80 1.22
C GLY A 255 0.09 18.97 1.69
N GLY A 256 0.46 19.62 2.79
CA GLY A 256 -0.13 20.87 3.23
C GLY A 256 0.50 22.06 2.50
N TRP A 257 0.07 22.32 1.26
CA TRP A 257 0.58 23.37 0.39
C TRP A 257 -0.37 24.57 0.35
N THR A 258 0.13 25.75 -0.02
CA THR A 258 -0.68 26.97 -0.15
C THR A 258 -1.58 26.91 -1.38
N ASN A 259 -0.99 26.72 -2.54
CA ASN A 259 -1.68 26.65 -3.82
C ASN A 259 -1.97 25.22 -4.28
N GLY A 260 -1.09 24.28 -3.92
CA GLY A 260 -1.20 22.87 -4.31
C GLY A 260 -0.49 22.56 -5.64
N ILE A 261 -0.85 21.39 -6.21
CA ILE A 261 -0.26 20.85 -7.45
C ILE A 261 -1.40 20.42 -8.38
N SER A 262 -1.27 20.64 -9.68
CA SER A 262 -2.21 20.13 -10.68
C SER A 262 -1.90 18.66 -11.05
N PRO A 263 -2.86 17.87 -11.56
CA PRO A 263 -2.59 16.54 -12.09
C PRO A 263 -1.50 16.51 -13.17
N LEU A 264 -1.41 17.52 -14.00
CA LEU A 264 -0.36 17.62 -15.04
C LEU A 264 1.03 17.85 -14.43
N GLU A 265 1.16 18.78 -13.47
CA GLU A 265 2.42 18.99 -12.73
C GLU A 265 2.82 17.72 -11.94
N MET A 266 1.86 17.05 -11.32
CA MET A 266 2.09 15.79 -10.60
C MET A 266 2.57 14.70 -11.58
N ALA A 267 1.96 14.57 -12.75
CA ALA A 267 2.39 13.62 -13.77
C ALA A 267 3.83 13.94 -14.25
N SER A 268 4.18 15.21 -14.44
CA SER A 268 5.52 15.65 -14.79
C SER A 268 6.56 15.26 -13.73
N ALA A 269 6.27 15.48 -12.45
CA ALA A 269 7.15 15.08 -11.34
C ALA A 269 7.42 13.58 -11.32
N TYR A 270 6.36 12.77 -11.47
CA TYR A 270 6.49 11.30 -11.50
C TYR A 270 7.20 10.81 -12.76
N ALA A 271 7.00 11.47 -13.92
CA ALA A 271 7.73 11.19 -15.16
C ALA A 271 9.24 11.41 -14.96
N THR A 272 9.62 12.53 -14.35
CA THR A 272 11.03 12.85 -14.09
C THR A 272 11.69 11.79 -13.20
N ILE A 273 11.02 11.34 -12.13
CA ILE A 273 11.52 10.28 -11.24
C ILE A 273 11.65 8.95 -12.00
N SER A 274 10.63 8.55 -12.75
CA SER A 274 10.66 7.28 -13.51
C SER A 274 11.70 7.30 -14.63
N ASN A 275 12.08 8.49 -15.13
CA ASN A 275 13.05 8.72 -16.21
C ASN A 275 14.47 9.07 -15.70
N ASN A 276 14.90 8.44 -14.60
CA ASN A 276 16.23 8.66 -14.00
C ASN A 276 16.56 10.16 -13.79
N GLY A 277 15.60 10.95 -13.37
CA GLY A 277 15.76 12.37 -13.06
C GLY A 277 15.84 13.29 -14.29
N GLN A 278 15.69 12.77 -15.50
CA GLN A 278 15.61 13.61 -16.69
C GLN A 278 14.22 14.25 -16.80
N TYR A 279 14.19 15.57 -16.71
CA TYR A 279 12.98 16.35 -16.88
C TYR A 279 12.73 16.63 -18.35
N VAL A 280 11.56 16.28 -18.82
CA VAL A 280 11.04 16.64 -20.14
C VAL A 280 9.75 17.42 -19.93
N GLU A 281 9.68 18.61 -20.48
CA GLU A 281 8.51 19.48 -20.36
C GLU A 281 7.25 18.80 -20.92
N SER A 282 6.18 18.77 -20.12
CA SER A 282 4.90 18.23 -20.56
C SER A 282 4.31 19.08 -21.68
N HIS A 283 3.96 18.46 -22.80
CA HIS A 283 3.45 19.16 -23.98
C HIS A 283 2.46 18.31 -24.76
N THR A 284 1.55 18.99 -25.47
CA THR A 284 0.52 18.34 -26.29
C THR A 284 0.84 18.34 -27.77
N ILE A 285 1.75 19.24 -28.22
CA ILE A 285 1.97 19.60 -29.61
C ILE A 285 3.26 18.99 -30.14
N ASN A 286 3.15 18.32 -31.29
CA ASN A 286 4.30 17.91 -32.08
C ASN A 286 4.86 19.11 -32.86
N TYR A 287 4.06 19.64 -33.78
CA TYR A 287 4.42 20.84 -34.52
C TYR A 287 3.18 21.62 -34.97
N ILE A 288 3.36 22.90 -35.33
CA ILE A 288 2.32 23.80 -35.81
C ILE A 288 2.75 24.34 -37.18
N GLU A 289 1.84 24.31 -38.12
CA GLU A 289 2.00 24.91 -39.44
C GLU A 289 1.02 26.08 -39.60
N VAL A 290 1.53 27.30 -39.80
CA VAL A 290 0.69 28.49 -40.05
C VAL A 290 0.38 28.55 -41.55
N VAL A 291 -0.91 28.38 -41.89
CA VAL A 291 -1.34 28.19 -43.27
C VAL A 291 -0.98 29.39 -44.16
N GLN A 292 -1.17 30.65 -43.68
CA GLN A 292 -0.95 31.85 -44.47
C GLN A 292 0.54 32.12 -44.80
N THR A 293 1.44 31.70 -43.97
CA THR A 293 2.87 32.01 -44.08
C THR A 293 3.74 30.81 -44.39
N GLY A 294 3.21 29.60 -44.24
CA GLY A 294 3.98 28.35 -44.29
C GLY A 294 4.99 28.18 -43.16
N LYS A 295 4.95 29.05 -42.15
CA LYS A 295 5.86 28.95 -41.01
C LYS A 295 5.54 27.72 -40.18
N VAL A 296 6.57 26.93 -39.87
CA VAL A 296 6.45 25.71 -39.01
C VAL A 296 7.18 25.95 -37.69
N TYR A 297 6.47 25.69 -36.58
CA TYR A 297 7.03 25.65 -35.23
C TYR A 297 7.18 24.19 -34.83
N LYS A 298 8.39 23.71 -34.61
CA LYS A 298 8.71 22.31 -34.24
C LYS A 298 8.78 22.16 -32.73
N ILE A 299 7.63 22.12 -32.05
CA ILE A 299 7.54 22.20 -30.58
C ILE A 299 8.20 21.00 -29.92
N ASP A 300 7.84 19.79 -30.33
CA ASP A 300 8.42 18.57 -29.74
C ASP A 300 9.94 18.52 -29.96
N GLN A 301 10.42 18.83 -31.15
CA GLN A 301 11.86 18.86 -31.45
C GLN A 301 12.62 19.82 -30.52
N GLU A 302 12.09 21.02 -30.30
CA GLU A 302 12.68 22.04 -29.42
C GLU A 302 12.72 21.53 -27.96
N ILE A 303 11.69 20.82 -27.50
CA ILE A 303 11.64 20.24 -26.15
C ILE A 303 12.66 19.11 -26.02
N GLN A 304 12.68 18.16 -26.98
CA GLN A 304 13.60 17.02 -26.95
C GLN A 304 15.07 17.47 -27.03
N ASP A 305 15.37 18.51 -27.78
CA ASP A 305 16.72 19.09 -27.89
C ASP A 305 17.17 19.80 -26.59
N ASN A 306 16.23 20.12 -25.68
CA ASN A 306 16.46 20.85 -24.44
C ASN A 306 16.16 20.04 -23.18
N ILE A 307 16.17 18.71 -23.25
CA ILE A 307 16.03 17.85 -22.07
C ILE A 307 17.11 18.17 -21.03
N LYS A 308 16.70 18.35 -19.78
CA LYS A 308 17.61 18.71 -18.69
C LYS A 308 17.60 17.64 -17.60
N GLN A 309 18.76 17.44 -16.99
CA GLN A 309 18.82 16.75 -15.71
C GLN A 309 18.18 17.66 -14.66
N SER A 310 17.22 17.15 -13.90
CA SER A 310 16.59 17.86 -12.79
C SER A 310 17.54 18.00 -11.59
N ALA A 311 17.04 18.49 -10.49
CA ALA A 311 17.78 18.51 -9.23
C ALA A 311 18.06 17.10 -8.67
N TYR A 312 17.39 16.06 -9.17
CA TYR A 312 17.64 14.68 -8.81
C TYR A 312 18.70 14.09 -9.75
N SER A 313 19.76 13.55 -9.18
CA SER A 313 20.73 12.72 -9.91
C SER A 313 20.05 11.47 -10.47
N LYS A 314 20.68 10.83 -11.46
CA LYS A 314 20.19 9.55 -11.99
C LYS A 314 20.04 8.50 -10.89
N ALA A 315 21.03 8.46 -9.98
CA ALA A 315 21.04 7.56 -8.83
C ALA A 315 19.83 7.79 -7.92
N SER A 316 19.60 9.03 -7.47
CA SER A 316 18.50 9.34 -6.55
C SER A 316 17.12 9.06 -7.15
N ALA A 317 16.90 9.46 -8.40
CA ALA A 317 15.65 9.17 -9.09
C ALA A 317 15.42 7.66 -9.28
N PHE A 318 16.47 6.93 -9.68
CA PHE A 318 16.44 5.46 -9.75
C PHE A 318 16.06 4.84 -8.40
N MET A 319 16.69 5.29 -7.30
CA MET A 319 16.42 4.77 -5.96
C MET A 319 14.96 4.99 -5.53
N VAL A 320 14.38 6.16 -5.82
CA VAL A 320 12.95 6.41 -5.59
C VAL A 320 12.10 5.46 -6.42
N ARG A 321 12.42 5.33 -7.73
CA ARG A 321 11.69 4.45 -8.65
C ARG A 321 11.68 3.02 -8.16
N GLU A 322 12.85 2.45 -7.83
CA GLU A 322 12.97 1.07 -7.36
C GLU A 322 12.23 0.84 -6.03
N THR A 323 12.31 1.81 -5.10
CA THR A 323 11.56 1.74 -3.84
C THR A 323 10.05 1.67 -4.10
N MET A 324 9.54 2.47 -5.04
CA MET A 324 8.11 2.47 -5.37
C MET A 324 7.68 1.21 -6.13
N LEU A 325 8.51 0.71 -7.04
CA LEU A 325 8.25 -0.55 -7.74
C LEU A 325 8.22 -1.74 -6.78
N ASP A 326 9.08 -1.74 -5.77
CA ASP A 326 9.19 -2.84 -4.81
C ASP A 326 7.92 -3.01 -3.97
N TYR A 327 7.42 -1.94 -3.34
CA TYR A 327 6.23 -2.06 -2.50
C TYR A 327 4.92 -2.22 -3.30
N THR A 328 4.87 -1.80 -4.56
CA THR A 328 3.67 -1.98 -5.39
C THR A 328 3.55 -3.37 -6.00
N LYS A 329 4.65 -4.12 -6.14
CA LYS A 329 4.66 -5.51 -6.66
C LYS A 329 3.68 -6.42 -5.94
N ASN A 330 3.58 -6.30 -4.64
CA ASN A 330 2.76 -7.18 -3.81
C ASN A 330 1.28 -6.82 -3.84
N GLY A 331 0.90 -5.67 -4.44
CA GLY A 331 -0.49 -5.25 -4.63
C GLY A 331 -1.32 -5.24 -3.35
N SER A 332 -0.69 -4.98 -2.19
CA SER A 332 -1.35 -5.00 -0.89
C SER A 332 -1.95 -3.64 -0.51
N GLY A 333 -2.92 -3.63 0.37
CA GLY A 333 -3.49 -2.42 0.94
C GLY A 333 -4.02 -1.44 -0.12
N ASN A 334 -3.50 -0.23 -0.11
CA ASN A 334 -3.93 0.87 -1.00
C ASN A 334 -3.56 0.63 -2.48
N TYR A 335 -2.67 -0.32 -2.78
CA TYR A 335 -2.15 -0.62 -4.13
C TYR A 335 -2.76 -1.88 -4.73
N ALA A 336 -3.69 -2.55 -4.03
CA ALA A 336 -4.39 -3.74 -4.52
C ALA A 336 -5.10 -3.51 -5.88
N TYR A 337 -5.52 -2.28 -6.15
CA TYR A 337 -6.13 -1.89 -7.43
C TYR A 337 -5.17 -1.94 -8.62
N LEU A 338 -3.85 -1.90 -8.37
CA LEU A 338 -2.84 -1.96 -9.43
C LEU A 338 -2.44 -3.40 -9.77
N SER A 339 -3.04 -4.39 -9.11
CA SER A 339 -2.82 -5.80 -9.42
C SER A 339 -3.16 -6.11 -10.88
N GLY A 340 -2.29 -6.85 -11.56
CA GLY A 340 -2.43 -7.17 -12.98
C GLY A 340 -1.82 -6.14 -13.94
N LEU A 341 -1.18 -5.08 -13.42
CA LEU A 341 -0.24 -4.23 -14.14
C LEU A 341 1.19 -4.69 -13.85
N SER A 342 2.06 -4.64 -14.86
CA SER A 342 3.45 -5.05 -14.70
C SER A 342 4.37 -3.84 -14.45
N ASN A 343 5.24 -3.96 -13.44
CA ASN A 343 6.26 -2.95 -13.15
C ASN A 343 5.71 -1.51 -13.02
N VAL A 344 4.74 -1.33 -12.14
CA VAL A 344 4.13 -0.01 -11.88
C VAL A 344 4.52 0.49 -10.50
N GLY A 345 5.07 1.70 -10.42
CA GLY A 345 5.26 2.41 -9.16
C GLY A 345 4.13 3.41 -8.94
N ALA A 346 3.60 3.53 -7.72
CA ALA A 346 2.45 4.38 -7.45
C ALA A 346 2.46 4.98 -6.04
N LYS A 347 1.75 6.09 -5.86
CA LYS A 347 1.50 6.69 -4.56
C LYS A 347 0.10 7.26 -4.47
N THR A 348 -0.58 6.96 -3.38
CA THR A 348 -1.84 7.60 -2.99
C THR A 348 -1.60 8.94 -2.31
N GLY A 349 -2.55 9.86 -2.47
CA GLY A 349 -2.61 11.09 -1.69
C GLY A 349 -4.01 11.29 -1.12
N THR A 350 -4.07 11.86 0.07
CA THR A 350 -5.33 12.26 0.71
C THR A 350 -5.08 13.54 1.49
N SER A 351 -5.87 14.58 1.23
CA SER A 351 -5.97 15.72 2.13
C SER A 351 -7.22 15.62 2.99
N ASN A 352 -7.18 16.21 4.16
CA ASN A 352 -8.30 16.24 5.09
C ASN A 352 -8.82 17.66 5.27
N TRP A 353 -10.07 17.77 5.68
CA TRP A 353 -10.64 19.03 6.13
C TRP A 353 -9.93 19.54 7.37
N ASP A 354 -9.57 20.81 7.35
CA ASP A 354 -9.07 21.56 8.51
C ASP A 354 -10.23 21.84 9.48
N SER A 355 -9.94 21.82 10.79
CA SER A 355 -10.90 22.07 11.85
C SER A 355 -11.53 23.48 11.82
N LYS A 356 -10.90 24.44 11.15
CA LYS A 356 -11.36 25.83 11.08
C LYS A 356 -12.39 26.07 9.98
N LYS A 357 -12.39 25.31 8.89
CA LYS A 357 -13.24 25.52 7.71
C LYS A 357 -14.46 24.61 7.62
N GLY A 358 -14.53 23.55 8.42
CA GLY A 358 -15.62 22.58 8.33
C GLY A 358 -16.13 22.14 9.69
N LYS A 359 -17.09 22.84 10.27
CA LYS A 359 -17.71 22.45 11.55
C LYS A 359 -18.23 21.00 11.44
N GLY A 360 -17.61 20.05 12.16
CA GLY A 360 -17.95 18.62 12.12
C GLY A 360 -17.27 17.82 10.98
N MET A 361 -16.40 18.44 10.16
CA MET A 361 -15.70 17.79 9.05
C MET A 361 -14.23 17.51 9.32
N ALA A 362 -13.69 18.02 10.43
CA ALA A 362 -12.28 17.83 10.79
C ALA A 362 -11.84 16.36 10.69
N GLY A 363 -10.76 16.11 9.97
CA GLY A 363 -10.22 14.77 9.74
C GLY A 363 -10.92 13.92 8.70
N LYS A 364 -12.05 14.37 8.13
CA LYS A 364 -12.67 13.69 6.97
C LYS A 364 -11.92 14.05 5.68
N SER A 365 -11.84 13.12 4.74
CA SER A 365 -11.12 13.33 3.49
C SER A 365 -11.82 14.35 2.58
N ARG A 366 -11.00 15.19 1.94
CA ARG A 366 -11.39 16.25 1.03
C ARG A 366 -10.92 15.99 -0.40
N ASP A 367 -9.64 15.75 -0.58
CA ASP A 367 -9.00 15.43 -1.86
C ASP A 367 -8.47 14.01 -1.84
N LEU A 368 -8.58 13.32 -2.95
CA LEU A 368 -8.07 11.98 -3.17
C LEU A 368 -7.18 11.97 -4.41
N TRP A 369 -6.04 11.31 -4.32
CA TRP A 369 -5.08 11.16 -5.39
C TRP A 369 -4.64 9.71 -5.58
N MET A 370 -4.35 9.37 -6.82
CA MET A 370 -3.49 8.27 -7.19
C MET A 370 -2.62 8.73 -8.36
N SER A 371 -1.32 8.68 -8.18
CA SER A 371 -0.34 8.92 -9.23
C SER A 371 0.50 7.66 -9.40
N ALA A 372 0.61 7.18 -10.63
CA ALA A 372 1.35 5.98 -10.96
C ALA A 372 2.12 6.15 -12.28
N TYR A 373 3.22 5.43 -12.38
CA TYR A 373 4.01 5.33 -13.59
C TYR A 373 4.22 3.87 -13.99
N SER A 374 4.14 3.61 -15.27
CA SER A 374 4.70 2.44 -15.94
C SER A 374 5.96 2.84 -16.69
N SER A 375 6.60 1.89 -17.39
CA SER A 375 7.77 2.20 -18.21
C SER A 375 7.46 3.12 -19.41
N GLU A 376 6.19 3.21 -19.82
CA GLU A 376 5.77 4.00 -20.98
C GLU A 376 4.92 5.21 -20.63
N TYR A 377 4.08 5.12 -19.60
CA TYR A 377 3.08 6.13 -19.29
C TYR A 377 3.02 6.48 -17.80
N ILE A 378 2.71 7.74 -17.56
CA ILE A 378 2.31 8.26 -16.25
C ILE A 378 0.81 8.53 -16.28
N CYS A 379 0.13 8.18 -15.20
CA CYS A 379 -1.26 8.55 -14.97
C CYS A 379 -1.40 9.15 -13.58
N SER A 380 -1.75 10.44 -13.49
CA SER A 380 -2.02 11.13 -12.24
C SER A 380 -3.47 11.58 -12.21
N VAL A 381 -4.22 11.15 -11.19
CA VAL A 381 -5.65 11.40 -11.04
C VAL A 381 -5.94 12.00 -9.67
N TRP A 382 -6.65 13.11 -9.68
CA TRP A 382 -7.26 13.76 -8.54
C TRP A 382 -8.78 13.59 -8.56
N MET A 383 -9.39 13.44 -7.39
CA MET A 383 -10.82 13.46 -7.21
C MET A 383 -11.18 14.28 -5.95
N GLY A 384 -12.13 15.20 -6.09
CA GLY A 384 -12.51 16.11 -5.01
C GLY A 384 -13.76 16.90 -5.37
N PHE A 385 -14.04 17.95 -4.61
CA PHE A 385 -15.22 18.78 -4.85
C PHE A 385 -14.83 20.11 -5.49
N ALA A 386 -15.69 20.60 -6.40
CA ALA A 386 -15.68 21.99 -6.82
C ALA A 386 -16.00 22.91 -5.62
N LYS A 387 -15.80 24.22 -5.79
CA LYS A 387 -15.99 25.21 -4.73
C LYS A 387 -17.33 25.07 -4.00
N GLU A 388 -18.40 24.83 -4.73
CA GLU A 388 -19.75 24.67 -4.19
C GLU A 388 -19.86 23.47 -3.23
N GLY A 389 -19.22 22.34 -3.56
CA GLY A 389 -19.16 21.17 -2.68
C GLY A 389 -18.28 21.42 -1.46
N ILE A 390 -17.19 22.19 -1.64
CA ILE A 390 -16.31 22.64 -0.55
C ILE A 390 -17.11 23.52 0.43
N ASP A 391 -17.84 24.48 -0.06
CA ASP A 391 -18.66 25.40 0.75
C ASP A 391 -19.78 24.64 1.50
N LYS A 392 -20.31 23.56 0.93
CA LYS A 392 -21.27 22.64 1.56
C LYS A 392 -20.63 21.66 2.56
N GLY A 393 -19.32 21.64 2.70
CA GLY A 393 -18.61 20.74 3.62
C GLY A 393 -18.72 19.26 3.25
N LYS A 394 -18.70 18.90 1.97
CA LYS A 394 -18.77 17.52 1.48
C LYS A 394 -17.46 16.77 1.69
N THR A 395 -17.54 15.45 1.84
CA THR A 395 -16.37 14.57 2.06
C THR A 395 -16.23 13.53 0.95
N THR A 396 -14.98 13.25 0.55
CA THR A 396 -14.63 12.21 -0.43
C THR A 396 -14.50 10.80 0.17
N SER A 397 -14.83 10.63 1.45
CA SER A 397 -14.55 9.39 2.20
C SER A 397 -15.12 8.11 1.59
N THR A 398 -16.24 8.21 0.84
CA THR A 398 -16.88 7.07 0.15
C THR A 398 -16.22 6.72 -1.19
N TYR A 399 -15.35 7.60 -1.71
CA TYR A 399 -14.74 7.48 -3.03
C TYR A 399 -13.25 7.11 -3.02
N LYS A 400 -12.72 6.68 -1.88
CA LYS A 400 -11.27 6.42 -1.69
C LYS A 400 -10.64 5.48 -2.72
N ALA A 401 -11.42 4.52 -3.22
CA ALA A 401 -10.94 3.55 -4.21
C ALA A 401 -10.93 4.08 -5.66
N TYR A 402 -11.64 5.16 -5.95
CA TYR A 402 -11.88 5.59 -7.33
C TYR A 402 -10.62 6.04 -8.08
N PRO A 403 -9.74 6.90 -7.53
CA PRO A 403 -8.53 7.28 -8.24
C PRO A 403 -7.67 6.07 -8.63
N GLY A 404 -7.55 5.08 -7.73
CA GLY A 404 -6.80 3.85 -8.00
C GLY A 404 -7.40 3.01 -9.13
N LYS A 405 -8.73 2.84 -9.14
CA LYS A 405 -9.45 2.13 -10.21
C LYS A 405 -9.31 2.83 -11.56
N VAL A 406 -9.37 4.16 -11.56
CA VAL A 406 -9.20 4.97 -12.78
C VAL A 406 -7.80 4.82 -13.35
N VAL A 407 -6.77 4.97 -12.50
CA VAL A 407 -5.38 4.79 -12.90
C VAL A 407 -5.14 3.39 -13.44
N GLN A 408 -5.64 2.35 -12.77
CA GLN A 408 -5.55 0.96 -13.25
C GLN A 408 -6.17 0.82 -14.64
N THR A 409 -7.38 1.35 -14.84
CA THR A 409 -8.09 1.22 -16.13
C THR A 409 -7.33 1.89 -17.26
N LEU A 410 -6.85 3.12 -17.03
CA LEU A 410 -6.13 3.87 -18.06
C LEU A 410 -4.77 3.26 -18.39
N LEU A 411 -3.98 2.90 -17.37
CA LEU A 411 -2.69 2.26 -17.59
C LEU A 411 -2.83 0.90 -18.27
N LYS A 412 -3.79 0.07 -17.85
CA LYS A 412 -4.05 -1.23 -18.49
C LYS A 412 -4.49 -1.09 -19.94
N TYR A 413 -5.31 -0.07 -20.24
CA TYR A 413 -5.71 0.22 -21.62
C TYR A 413 -4.50 0.60 -22.48
N LEU A 414 -3.61 1.43 -21.93
CA LEU A 414 -2.40 1.88 -22.63
C LEU A 414 -1.34 0.78 -22.74
N GLU A 415 -1.16 -0.09 -21.73
CA GLU A 415 -0.26 -1.24 -21.81
C GLU A 415 -0.62 -2.16 -23.00
N ASN A 416 -1.91 -2.36 -23.28
CA ASN A 416 -2.36 -3.13 -24.43
C ASN A 416 -2.04 -2.48 -25.79
N LYS A 417 -1.78 -1.17 -25.81
CA LYS A 417 -1.37 -0.38 -26.98
C LYS A 417 0.13 -0.09 -27.00
N GLY A 418 0.82 -0.41 -25.90
CA GLY A 418 2.20 -0.01 -25.65
C GLY A 418 3.19 -0.55 -26.67
N THR A 419 4.30 0.13 -26.76
CA THR A 419 5.40 -0.19 -27.69
C THR A 419 6.41 -1.17 -27.08
N GLY A 420 6.19 -1.60 -25.82
CA GLY A 420 7.09 -2.46 -25.05
C GLY A 420 8.36 -1.76 -24.58
N LYS A 421 8.33 -0.43 -24.43
CA LYS A 421 9.46 0.32 -23.88
C LYS A 421 9.75 -0.12 -22.44
N SER A 422 11.02 -0.25 -22.13
CA SER A 422 11.49 -0.49 -20.77
C SER A 422 11.81 0.82 -20.06
N TYR A 423 11.88 0.77 -18.72
CA TYR A 423 12.48 1.87 -17.96
C TYR A 423 13.91 2.14 -18.41
N PRO A 424 14.42 3.36 -18.24
CA PRO A 424 15.85 3.61 -18.38
C PRO A 424 16.66 2.62 -17.56
N SER A 425 17.79 2.16 -18.09
CA SER A 425 18.68 1.22 -17.41
C SER A 425 19.13 1.74 -16.05
N GLN A 426 19.53 0.80 -15.19
CA GLN A 426 20.19 1.12 -13.94
C GLN A 426 21.39 2.03 -14.21
N PRO A 427 21.51 3.18 -13.51
CA PRO A 427 22.68 4.03 -13.62
C PRO A 427 23.95 3.35 -13.12
N ASP A 428 25.12 3.72 -13.70
CA ASP A 428 26.42 3.18 -13.30
C ASP A 428 26.87 3.62 -11.89
N ASP A 429 26.22 4.67 -11.35
CA ASP A 429 26.53 5.29 -10.06
C ASP A 429 25.66 4.78 -8.91
N VAL A 430 24.99 3.63 -9.09
CA VAL A 430 24.27 2.91 -8.02
C VAL A 430 24.77 1.47 -7.87
N GLU A 431 24.70 0.98 -6.65
CA GLU A 431 25.05 -0.38 -6.29
C GLU A 431 24.17 -0.92 -5.16
N GLN A 432 24.05 -2.24 -5.03
CA GLN A 432 23.32 -2.86 -3.93
C GLN A 432 24.27 -3.36 -2.85
N ALA A 433 23.86 -3.20 -1.60
CA ALA A 433 24.51 -3.83 -0.46
C ALA A 433 23.49 -4.23 0.60
N THR A 434 23.82 -5.31 1.34
CA THR A 434 23.04 -5.71 2.51
C THR A 434 23.60 -5.02 3.74
N ILE A 435 22.74 -4.35 4.51
CA ILE A 435 23.09 -3.62 5.73
C ILE A 435 22.24 -4.06 6.91
N MET A 436 22.65 -3.70 8.10
CA MET A 436 21.83 -3.85 9.30
C MET A 436 20.67 -2.85 9.30
N LYS A 437 19.46 -3.31 9.61
CA LYS A 437 18.29 -2.43 9.80
C LYS A 437 18.47 -1.58 11.04
N GLY A 438 17.99 -0.34 10.98
CA GLY A 438 17.87 0.54 12.15
C GLY A 438 19.16 1.17 12.63
N ILE A 439 20.27 0.99 11.93
CA ILE A 439 21.57 1.56 12.29
C ILE A 439 21.95 2.68 11.32
N TYR A 440 22.33 3.81 11.86
CA TYR A 440 22.94 4.90 11.11
C TYR A 440 24.04 5.57 11.98
N PRO A 441 25.28 5.79 11.47
CA PRO A 441 25.76 5.43 10.12
C PRO A 441 25.66 3.94 9.81
N TYR A 442 25.46 3.61 8.53
CA TYR A 442 25.22 2.22 8.09
C TYR A 442 26.41 1.31 8.43
N VAL A 443 26.11 0.06 8.70
CA VAL A 443 27.11 -1.00 8.91
C VAL A 443 26.69 -2.27 8.14
N LEU A 444 27.68 -3.00 7.68
CA LEU A 444 27.46 -4.32 7.07
C LEU A 444 27.10 -5.34 8.16
N PRO A 445 26.30 -6.37 7.82
CA PRO A 445 25.98 -7.43 8.76
C PRO A 445 27.22 -8.24 9.13
N THR A 446 27.24 -8.73 10.36
CA THR A 446 28.21 -9.75 10.77
C THR A 446 27.76 -11.13 10.31
N GLU A 447 28.67 -12.11 10.37
CA GLU A 447 28.34 -13.50 10.06
C GLU A 447 27.25 -14.02 11.00
N GLY A 448 26.23 -14.65 10.45
CA GLY A 448 25.10 -15.17 11.21
C GLY A 448 24.04 -14.12 11.60
N ALA A 449 24.07 -12.90 11.03
CA ALA A 449 22.96 -11.96 11.16
C ALA A 449 21.67 -12.57 10.57
N SER A 450 20.58 -12.44 11.30
CA SER A 450 19.30 -12.99 10.87
C SER A 450 18.66 -12.15 9.75
N GLU A 451 17.90 -12.80 8.87
CA GLU A 451 17.20 -12.13 7.76
C GLU A 451 16.30 -10.99 8.23
N ASP A 452 15.69 -11.09 9.42
CA ASP A 452 14.84 -10.06 10.00
C ASP A 452 15.59 -8.78 10.38
N THR A 453 16.90 -8.89 10.62
CA THR A 453 17.76 -7.78 11.08
C THR A 453 18.54 -7.10 9.97
N VAL A 454 18.46 -7.60 8.75
CA VAL A 454 19.17 -7.06 7.59
C VAL A 454 18.22 -6.61 6.49
N ILE A 455 18.70 -5.75 5.62
CA ILE A 455 17.98 -5.30 4.42
C ILE A 455 18.97 -5.11 3.28
N THR A 456 18.63 -5.62 2.09
CA THR A 456 19.36 -5.29 0.86
C THR A 456 18.80 -3.99 0.31
N ALA A 457 19.67 -3.02 0.09
CA ALA A 457 19.32 -1.66 -0.27
C ALA A 457 20.17 -1.15 -1.44
N TRP A 458 19.62 -0.20 -2.18
CA TRP A 458 20.34 0.57 -3.19
C TRP A 458 21.08 1.72 -2.54
N PHE A 459 22.32 1.92 -2.94
CA PHE A 459 23.24 2.97 -2.52
C PHE A 459 23.71 3.77 -3.72
N LYS A 460 24.02 5.04 -3.52
CA LYS A 460 24.92 5.74 -4.43
C LYS A 460 26.30 5.09 -4.34
N LYS A 461 26.95 4.91 -5.47
CA LYS A 461 28.26 4.26 -5.53
C LYS A 461 29.28 4.99 -4.68
N GLY A 462 29.98 4.24 -3.85
CA GLY A 462 30.97 4.77 -2.91
C GLY A 462 30.41 5.21 -1.56
N THR A 463 29.08 5.05 -1.29
CA THR A 463 28.47 5.30 0.02
C THR A 463 28.13 4.02 0.78
N VAL A 464 28.41 2.85 0.22
CA VAL A 464 28.29 1.56 0.90
C VAL A 464 29.26 1.54 2.09
N PRO A 465 28.80 1.16 3.30
CA PRO A 465 29.65 1.13 4.48
C PRO A 465 30.74 0.06 4.35
N SER A 466 31.91 0.31 4.90
CA SER A 466 33.00 -0.66 5.00
C SER A 466 33.03 -1.41 6.33
N ASN A 467 32.44 -0.81 7.38
CA ASN A 467 32.46 -1.37 8.73
C ASN A 467 31.37 -2.43 8.88
N LYS A 468 31.69 -3.53 9.54
CA LYS A 468 30.74 -4.56 9.97
C LYS A 468 30.24 -4.25 11.38
N LEU A 469 29.00 -4.67 11.67
CA LEU A 469 28.52 -4.67 13.05
C LEU A 469 29.33 -5.66 13.89
N ASP A 470 29.62 -5.28 15.13
CA ASP A 470 30.28 -6.20 16.09
C ASP A 470 29.35 -7.41 16.34
N SER A 471 29.92 -8.63 16.29
CA SER A 471 29.17 -9.86 16.52
C SER A 471 28.54 -9.93 17.90
N ASP A 472 29.16 -9.30 18.90
CA ASP A 472 28.66 -9.30 20.28
C ASP A 472 27.37 -8.52 20.46
N ALA A 473 27.03 -7.62 19.54
CA ALA A 473 25.74 -6.91 19.54
C ALA A 473 24.51 -7.84 19.42
N TYR A 474 24.71 -9.07 18.98
CA TYR A 474 23.64 -10.08 18.86
C TYR A 474 23.47 -10.97 20.06
N ASN A 475 24.47 -11.00 20.97
CA ASN A 475 24.46 -11.96 22.05
C ASN A 475 23.39 -11.64 23.08
N LEU A 476 22.55 -12.62 23.34
CA LEU A 476 21.64 -12.61 24.48
C LEU A 476 22.36 -13.13 25.72
N ASN A 477 22.07 -12.52 26.87
CA ASN A 477 22.50 -13.08 28.14
C ASN A 477 21.96 -14.49 28.32
N GLN A 478 22.72 -15.34 29.02
CA GLN A 478 22.28 -16.70 29.27
C GLN A 478 21.09 -16.73 30.22
N LEU A 479 20.12 -17.59 29.89
CA LEU A 479 19.01 -17.92 30.77
C LEU A 479 19.54 -18.77 31.94
N SER A 480 19.43 -18.27 33.16
CA SER A 480 19.95 -18.95 34.35
C SER A 480 18.94 -19.91 34.97
N SER A 481 17.64 -19.62 34.89
CA SER A 481 16.58 -20.53 35.33
C SER A 481 15.31 -20.38 34.48
N PHE A 482 14.66 -21.53 34.30
CA PHE A 482 13.34 -21.65 33.72
C PHE A 482 12.58 -22.72 34.51
N ASP A 483 11.50 -22.34 35.18
CA ASP A 483 10.69 -23.22 35.95
C ASP A 483 9.26 -23.31 35.45
N ILE A 484 8.64 -24.46 35.60
CA ILE A 484 7.28 -24.75 35.16
C ILE A 484 6.50 -25.46 36.23
N SER A 485 5.18 -25.27 36.25
CA SER A 485 4.24 -26.01 37.07
C SER A 485 2.89 -26.11 36.37
N LEU A 486 2.10 -27.15 36.74
CA LEU A 486 0.72 -27.25 36.28
C LEU A 486 -0.21 -26.49 37.23
N ASN A 487 -1.18 -25.79 36.72
CA ASN A 487 -2.28 -25.23 37.47
C ASN A 487 -3.44 -26.25 37.58
N SER A 488 -4.53 -25.89 38.28
CA SER A 488 -5.72 -26.72 38.44
C SER A 488 -6.46 -27.07 37.15
N GLU A 489 -6.18 -26.38 36.05
CA GLU A 489 -6.75 -26.63 34.73
C GLU A 489 -5.81 -27.43 33.83
N ASN A 490 -4.73 -28.00 34.38
CA ASN A 490 -3.64 -28.63 33.64
C ASN A 490 -2.96 -27.72 32.59
N LYS A 491 -2.99 -26.42 32.80
CA LYS A 491 -2.21 -25.45 31.98
C LYS A 491 -0.85 -25.23 32.63
N ILE A 492 0.14 -24.94 31.79
CA ILE A 492 1.52 -24.73 32.21
C ILE A 492 1.71 -23.29 32.69
N ASN A 493 2.01 -23.11 33.96
CA ASN A 493 2.59 -21.87 34.46
C ASN A 493 4.10 -21.91 34.19
N TYR A 494 4.65 -20.81 33.71
CA TYR A 494 6.06 -20.65 33.46
C TYR A 494 6.67 -19.50 34.27
N GLN A 495 7.94 -19.64 34.62
CA GLN A 495 8.73 -18.61 35.27
C GLN A 495 10.15 -18.64 34.75
N PHE A 496 10.58 -17.55 34.12
CA PHE A 496 11.96 -17.30 33.69
C PHE A 496 12.69 -16.43 34.69
N THR A 497 14.02 -16.53 34.74
CA THR A 497 14.81 -15.41 35.25
C THR A 497 14.51 -14.18 34.41
N PRO A 498 14.12 -13.02 35.01
CA PRO A 498 13.94 -11.79 34.25
C PRO A 498 15.22 -11.42 33.48
N TYR A 499 15.08 -11.02 32.21
CA TYR A 499 16.21 -10.58 31.40
C TYR A 499 16.82 -9.30 31.98
N SER A 500 18.12 -9.25 32.06
CA SER A 500 18.88 -8.07 32.53
C SER A 500 20.03 -7.78 31.55
N PRO A 501 20.25 -6.50 31.15
CA PRO A 501 19.55 -5.30 31.58
C PRO A 501 18.12 -5.21 31.08
N GLU A 502 17.33 -4.32 31.68
CA GLU A 502 15.91 -4.19 31.43
C GLU A 502 15.57 -3.93 29.95
N ASN A 503 14.46 -4.47 29.50
CA ASN A 503 14.01 -4.48 28.11
C ASN A 503 13.42 -3.14 27.67
N ALA A 504 14.22 -2.11 27.46
CA ALA A 504 13.79 -0.83 26.92
C ALA A 504 14.31 -0.65 25.49
N THR A 505 13.45 -0.25 24.55
CA THR A 505 13.82 -0.01 23.13
C THR A 505 14.01 1.47 22.79
N SER A 506 13.60 2.38 23.67
CA SER A 506 13.64 3.84 23.45
C SER A 506 14.22 4.60 24.62
N ASP A 507 14.84 3.92 25.56
CA ASP A 507 15.36 4.48 26.80
C ASP A 507 16.89 4.58 26.71
N GLU A 508 17.49 5.55 27.42
CA GLU A 508 18.92 5.73 27.56
C GLU A 508 19.63 4.48 28.12
N ASN A 509 18.89 3.66 28.90
CA ASN A 509 19.39 2.43 29.50
C ASN A 509 19.23 1.18 28.61
N ALA A 510 18.62 1.29 27.42
CA ALA A 510 18.50 0.16 26.51
C ALA A 510 19.86 -0.24 25.95
N THR A 511 20.12 -1.57 25.88
CA THR A 511 21.30 -2.08 25.19
C THR A 511 21.22 -1.80 23.69
N GLU A 512 22.36 -1.71 23.02
CA GLU A 512 22.38 -1.56 21.55
C GLU A 512 21.62 -2.70 20.87
N SER A 513 21.70 -3.93 21.39
CA SER A 513 20.96 -5.09 20.88
C SER A 513 19.45 -4.88 20.94
N THR A 514 18.92 -4.40 22.09
CA THR A 514 17.48 -4.18 22.24
C THR A 514 16.99 -2.99 21.43
N LYS A 515 17.80 -1.96 21.23
CA LYS A 515 17.51 -0.86 20.30
C LYS A 515 17.37 -1.35 18.86
N LEU A 516 18.23 -2.28 18.44
CA LEU A 516 18.29 -2.79 17.07
C LEU A 516 17.23 -3.86 16.79
N PHE A 517 17.08 -4.83 17.70
CA PHE A 517 16.34 -6.05 17.45
C PHE A 517 14.98 -6.10 18.19
N GLY A 518 14.61 -5.02 18.85
CA GLY A 518 13.40 -4.96 19.67
C GLY A 518 13.61 -5.56 21.06
N LYS A 519 12.52 -5.66 21.81
CA LYS A 519 12.55 -6.19 23.17
C LYS A 519 12.90 -7.67 23.18
N VAL A 520 13.54 -8.11 24.25
CA VAL A 520 13.72 -9.54 24.51
C VAL A 520 12.38 -10.15 24.91
N GLN A 521 12.08 -11.29 24.32
CA GLN A 521 10.89 -12.09 24.60
C GLN A 521 11.28 -13.38 25.31
N TYR A 522 10.32 -13.95 26.03
CA TYR A 522 10.39 -15.21 26.76
C TYR A 522 9.65 -16.25 25.96
N THR A 523 10.35 -17.12 25.24
CA THR A 523 9.69 -18.12 24.38
C THR A 523 9.63 -19.48 25.06
N VAL A 524 8.47 -20.09 24.98
CA VAL A 524 8.20 -21.43 25.47
C VAL A 524 7.76 -22.30 24.30
N ILE A 525 8.38 -23.48 24.19
CA ILE A 525 8.01 -24.53 23.23
C ILE A 525 7.56 -25.75 24.04
N VAL A 526 6.44 -26.34 23.67
CA VAL A 526 5.96 -27.62 24.21
C VAL A 526 6.09 -28.66 23.11
N THR A 527 6.78 -29.76 23.42
CA THR A 527 6.93 -30.92 22.53
C THR A 527 6.31 -32.18 23.16
N ASP A 528 5.72 -33.01 22.33
CA ASP A 528 5.20 -34.32 22.74
C ASP A 528 6.32 -35.36 22.90
N ASN A 529 5.95 -36.57 23.26
CA ASN A 529 6.87 -37.69 23.43
C ASN A 529 7.56 -38.14 22.13
N ASN A 530 7.03 -37.71 20.96
CA ASN A 530 7.60 -38.00 19.64
C ASN A 530 8.54 -36.91 19.18
N GLY A 531 8.71 -35.84 19.99
CA GLY A 531 9.53 -34.69 19.63
C GLY A 531 8.83 -33.69 18.71
N GLN A 532 7.51 -33.83 18.48
CA GLN A 532 6.75 -32.89 17.68
C GLN A 532 6.35 -31.67 18.52
N ILE A 533 6.53 -30.46 17.95
CA ILE A 533 6.07 -29.23 18.61
C ILE A 533 4.54 -29.17 18.56
N VAL A 534 3.92 -29.20 19.75
CA VAL A 534 2.46 -29.13 19.92
C VAL A 534 1.99 -27.74 20.33
N HIS A 535 2.90 -26.89 20.86
CA HIS A 535 2.62 -25.48 21.15
C HIS A 535 3.92 -24.69 21.19
N GLN A 536 3.87 -23.44 20.68
CA GLN A 536 4.96 -22.47 20.78
C GLN A 536 4.39 -21.07 20.93
N GLU A 537 4.87 -20.34 21.92
CA GLU A 537 4.41 -18.96 22.18
C GLU A 537 5.54 -18.12 22.79
N SER A 538 5.56 -16.79 22.46
CA SER A 538 6.53 -15.83 22.97
C SER A 538 5.81 -14.75 23.78
N PHE A 539 6.35 -14.42 24.95
CA PHE A 539 5.74 -13.52 25.92
C PHE A 539 6.66 -12.32 26.23
N SER A 540 6.07 -11.20 26.59
CA SER A 540 6.80 -10.01 27.07
C SER A 540 7.07 -10.06 28.58
N SER A 541 6.40 -10.94 29.33
CA SER A 541 6.55 -11.12 30.78
C SER A 541 7.38 -12.36 31.11
N PRO A 542 8.27 -12.30 32.10
CA PRO A 542 9.02 -13.47 32.55
C PRO A 542 8.16 -14.54 33.24
N THR A 543 6.93 -14.22 33.61
CA THR A 543 6.00 -15.14 34.27
C THR A 543 4.63 -15.11 33.62
N GLY A 544 3.95 -16.22 33.58
CA GLY A 544 2.59 -16.31 33.05
C GLY A 544 2.09 -17.74 32.95
N THR A 545 0.99 -17.92 32.22
CA THR A 545 0.37 -19.22 31.96
C THR A 545 0.21 -19.39 30.46
N ILE A 546 0.62 -20.54 29.93
CA ILE A 546 0.49 -20.90 28.51
C ILE A 546 -0.95 -21.37 28.27
N ASN A 547 -1.56 -20.92 27.18
CA ASN A 547 -2.89 -21.36 26.78
C ASN A 547 -2.84 -22.74 26.06
N TYR A 548 -2.25 -23.70 26.73
CA TYR A 548 -2.15 -25.08 26.29
C TYR A 548 -2.49 -25.99 27.45
N THR A 549 -3.45 -26.91 27.27
CA THR A 549 -3.85 -27.90 28.31
C THR A 549 -3.05 -29.18 28.11
N VAL A 550 -2.30 -29.57 29.11
CA VAL A 550 -1.48 -30.78 29.10
C VAL A 550 -2.36 -31.99 29.30
N ASN A 551 -2.44 -32.87 28.30
CA ASN A 551 -3.20 -34.13 28.33
C ASN A 551 -2.33 -35.37 28.13
N GLN A 552 -1.02 -35.21 28.01
CA GLN A 552 0.01 -36.24 27.86
C GLN A 552 1.31 -35.76 28.46
N ASN A 553 2.29 -36.66 28.61
CA ASN A 553 3.63 -36.24 29.00
C ASN A 553 4.22 -35.32 27.93
N VAL A 554 4.83 -34.21 28.34
CA VAL A 554 5.41 -33.23 27.44
C VAL A 554 6.76 -32.73 27.93
N LYS A 555 7.62 -32.36 26.99
CA LYS A 555 8.84 -31.61 27.25
C LYS A 555 8.58 -30.13 26.97
N VAL A 556 9.00 -29.28 27.89
CA VAL A 556 8.82 -27.82 27.81
C VAL A 556 10.18 -27.15 27.76
N THR A 557 10.45 -26.40 26.71
CA THR A 557 11.73 -25.70 26.49
C THR A 557 11.52 -24.20 26.61
N GLY A 558 12.32 -23.54 27.45
CA GLY A 558 12.31 -22.09 27.63
C GLY A 558 13.62 -21.45 27.17
N TYR A 559 13.55 -20.28 26.51
CA TYR A 559 14.70 -19.48 26.11
C TYR A 559 14.31 -18.01 25.87
N TYR A 560 15.32 -17.13 25.81
CA TYR A 560 15.15 -15.76 25.36
C TYR A 560 15.36 -15.65 23.85
N ASN A 561 14.63 -14.78 23.18
CA ASN A 561 14.88 -14.33 21.82
C ASN A 561 14.56 -12.85 21.68
N TYR A 562 15.03 -12.20 20.61
CA TYR A 562 14.62 -10.85 20.29
C TYR A 562 13.28 -10.83 19.53
N GLU A 563 12.48 -9.78 19.74
CA GLU A 563 11.20 -9.57 19.05
C GLU A 563 11.36 -9.59 17.52
N LYS A 564 12.44 -8.96 17.00
CA LYS A 564 12.71 -8.80 15.56
C LYS A 564 13.80 -9.73 15.02
N ALA A 565 14.43 -10.55 15.87
CA ALA A 565 15.44 -11.53 15.51
C ALA A 565 15.18 -12.84 16.25
N LYS A 566 14.11 -13.52 15.87
CA LYS A 566 13.57 -14.69 16.59
C LYS A 566 14.47 -15.93 16.54
N ASP A 567 15.33 -16.04 15.57
CA ASP A 567 16.32 -17.10 15.41
C ASP A 567 17.55 -16.91 16.31
N LYS A 568 17.80 -15.72 16.80
CA LYS A 568 18.82 -15.42 17.80
C LYS A 568 18.28 -15.73 19.19
N THR A 569 18.73 -16.85 19.74
CA THR A 569 18.24 -17.37 21.02
C THR A 569 19.37 -17.46 22.07
N SER A 570 19.01 -17.34 23.35
CA SER A 570 19.89 -17.72 24.44
C SER A 570 20.11 -19.25 24.47
N ASN A 571 20.85 -19.74 25.47
CA ASN A 571 20.79 -21.14 25.82
C ASN A 571 19.34 -21.56 26.13
N LYS A 572 19.02 -22.83 25.88
CA LYS A 572 17.70 -23.41 26.11
C LYS A 572 17.73 -24.24 27.39
N ILE A 573 16.70 -24.07 28.22
CA ILE A 573 16.47 -24.90 29.40
C ILE A 573 15.24 -25.76 29.14
N GLU A 574 15.39 -27.07 29.35
CA GLU A 574 14.32 -28.04 29.14
C GLU A 574 13.84 -28.58 30.48
N LYS A 575 12.53 -28.75 30.61
CA LYS A 575 11.84 -29.36 31.74
C LYS A 575 10.80 -30.36 31.22
N GLU A 576 10.49 -31.37 32.01
CA GLU A 576 9.50 -32.35 31.63
C GLU A 576 8.29 -32.26 32.58
N ILE A 577 7.11 -32.40 32.01
CA ILE A 577 5.86 -32.61 32.77
C ILE A 577 5.39 -34.03 32.52
N GLN A 578 5.34 -34.78 33.62
CA GLN A 578 4.81 -36.12 33.62
C GLN A 578 3.46 -36.10 34.34
N LEU A 579 2.40 -36.45 33.62
CA LEU A 579 1.09 -36.57 34.21
C LEU A 579 1.02 -37.83 35.05
N GLN A 580 0.64 -37.68 36.31
CA GLN A 580 0.32 -38.84 37.15
C GLN A 580 -1.14 -39.23 36.93
N LEU A 581 -1.37 -40.51 36.71
CA LEU A 581 -2.72 -41.06 36.67
C LEU A 581 -3.25 -41.10 38.09
N ASN A 582 -4.41 -40.49 38.35
CA ASN A 582 -4.96 -40.38 39.71
C ASN A 582 -6.01 -41.42 40.02
N SER A 583 -6.72 -41.96 39.04
CA SER A 583 -7.77 -42.97 39.22
C SER A 583 -8.08 -43.67 37.90
N LEU A 584 -8.48 -44.92 37.96
CA LEU A 584 -8.95 -45.67 36.80
C LEU A 584 -10.46 -45.51 36.64
N ASN A 585 -10.91 -44.97 35.52
CA ASN A 585 -12.32 -44.89 35.19
C ASN A 585 -12.72 -46.11 34.33
N ALA A 586 -13.28 -47.12 35.00
CA ALA A 586 -13.69 -48.36 34.34
C ALA A 586 -15.08 -48.79 34.80
N VAL A 587 -15.86 -49.30 33.85
CA VAL A 587 -17.22 -49.81 34.05
C VAL A 587 -17.29 -51.24 33.57
N ILE A 588 -17.86 -52.12 34.40
CA ILE A 588 -18.18 -53.48 34.05
C ILE A 588 -19.71 -53.63 34.03
N LYS A 589 -20.26 -54.20 32.97
CA LYS A 589 -21.71 -54.43 32.80
C LYS A 589 -22.00 -55.83 32.39
N ASN A 590 -23.16 -56.35 32.88
CA ASN A 590 -23.82 -57.50 32.32
C ASN A 590 -25.21 -57.10 31.78
N GLU A 591 -26.01 -58.05 31.32
CA GLU A 591 -27.38 -57.80 30.84
C GLU A 591 -28.34 -57.22 31.95
N GLN A 592 -27.99 -57.34 33.22
CA GLN A 592 -28.76 -56.85 34.34
C GLN A 592 -28.33 -55.48 34.86
N GLY A 593 -27.22 -54.94 34.39
CA GLY A 593 -26.68 -53.62 34.76
C GLY A 593 -25.21 -53.63 35.14
N ASP A 594 -24.80 -52.64 35.96
CA ASP A 594 -23.40 -52.44 36.36
C ASP A 594 -22.96 -53.49 37.38
N VAL A 595 -21.77 -54.05 37.26
CA VAL A 595 -21.16 -55.03 38.15
C VAL A 595 -20.14 -54.34 39.03
N TYR A 596 -20.30 -54.49 40.37
CA TYR A 596 -19.42 -53.89 41.35
C TYR A 596 -18.63 -54.98 42.08
N ASP A 597 -17.67 -54.57 42.88
CA ASP A 597 -16.91 -55.51 43.72
C ASP A 597 -17.82 -56.31 44.69
N GLY A 598 -17.66 -57.61 44.67
CA GLY A 598 -18.49 -58.52 45.42
C GLY A 598 -19.85 -58.89 44.80
N SER A 599 -20.13 -58.44 43.55
CA SER A 599 -21.38 -58.79 42.85
C SER A 599 -21.53 -60.29 42.61
N THR A 600 -22.79 -60.80 42.69
CA THR A 600 -23.16 -62.11 42.15
C THR A 600 -23.90 -61.92 40.83
N ILE A 601 -23.42 -62.53 39.74
CA ILE A 601 -24.00 -62.42 38.41
C ILE A 601 -24.62 -63.77 37.99
N HIS A 602 -25.72 -63.69 37.25
CA HIS A 602 -26.42 -64.88 36.73
C HIS A 602 -26.10 -65.14 35.23
N ASN A 603 -25.09 -64.50 34.70
CA ASN A 603 -24.76 -64.54 33.29
C ASN A 603 -23.29 -64.91 33.03
N SER A 604 -23.05 -65.69 32.02
CA SER A 604 -21.70 -66.15 31.64
C SER A 604 -20.87 -65.12 30.81
N SER A 605 -21.36 -63.88 30.69
CA SER A 605 -20.71 -62.85 29.88
C SER A 605 -20.74 -61.46 30.52
N LEU A 606 -19.64 -60.73 30.45
CA LEU A 606 -19.46 -59.36 30.94
C LEU A 606 -18.85 -58.48 29.89
N GLN A 607 -19.29 -57.24 29.84
CA GLN A 607 -18.62 -56.18 29.09
C GLN A 607 -17.81 -55.28 30.03
N VAL A 608 -16.55 -55.09 29.69
CA VAL A 608 -15.62 -54.26 30.46
C VAL A 608 -15.18 -53.12 29.57
N ASN A 609 -15.31 -51.88 30.03
CA ASN A 609 -14.85 -50.68 29.32
C ASN A 609 -14.00 -49.82 30.25
N ILE A 610 -12.83 -49.42 29.81
CA ILE A 610 -11.93 -48.45 30.46
C ILE A 610 -12.02 -47.16 29.66
N GLN A 611 -12.39 -46.07 30.30
CA GLN A 611 -12.31 -44.74 29.72
C GLN A 611 -10.91 -44.21 30.02
N LEU A 612 -10.03 -44.22 28.98
CA LEU A 612 -8.67 -43.75 29.14
C LEU A 612 -8.62 -42.25 29.45
N GLN A 613 -7.71 -41.83 30.32
CA GLN A 613 -7.45 -40.42 30.63
C GLN A 613 -6.73 -39.72 29.48
N SER A 614 -6.01 -40.46 28.61
CA SER A 614 -5.44 -40.00 27.33
C SER A 614 -5.47 -41.15 26.32
N GLU A 615 -5.69 -40.82 25.02
CA GLU A 615 -5.64 -41.80 23.93
C GLU A 615 -4.25 -42.45 23.76
N SER A 616 -3.19 -41.81 24.27
CA SER A 616 -1.82 -42.33 24.23
C SER A 616 -1.55 -43.36 25.35
N ASN A 617 -2.43 -43.49 26.35
CA ASN A 617 -2.25 -44.42 27.44
C ASN A 617 -2.48 -45.84 26.97
N THR A 618 -1.71 -46.77 27.55
CA THR A 618 -1.94 -48.20 27.38
C THR A 618 -2.86 -48.70 28.49
N CYS A 619 -3.63 -49.75 28.23
CA CYS A 619 -4.49 -50.35 29.20
C CYS A 619 -4.50 -51.89 29.09
N SER A 620 -4.90 -52.55 30.17
CA SER A 620 -5.11 -53.99 30.16
C SER A 620 -6.37 -54.37 30.95
N ILE A 621 -7.03 -55.40 30.48
CA ILE A 621 -8.14 -56.08 31.17
C ILE A 621 -7.75 -57.53 31.36
N THR A 622 -7.60 -57.99 32.60
CA THR A 622 -7.13 -59.33 32.94
C THR A 622 -8.18 -60.03 33.77
N LEU A 623 -8.64 -61.19 33.31
CA LEU A 623 -9.52 -62.10 34.09
C LEU A 623 -8.64 -63.02 34.89
N LEU A 624 -8.97 -63.17 36.16
CA LEU A 624 -8.33 -64.04 37.16
C LEU A 624 -9.33 -65.05 37.74
N ASP A 625 -8.85 -66.23 38.06
CA ASP A 625 -9.60 -67.19 38.83
C ASP A 625 -9.62 -66.85 40.36
N SER A 626 -10.31 -67.65 41.19
CA SER A 626 -10.37 -67.43 42.60
C SER A 626 -9.03 -67.53 43.36
N ASN A 627 -8.00 -68.11 42.72
CA ASN A 627 -6.65 -68.26 43.27
C ASN A 627 -5.70 -67.14 42.75
N GLY A 628 -6.24 -66.20 41.94
CA GLY A 628 -5.45 -65.11 41.31
C GLY A 628 -4.65 -65.54 40.08
N THR A 629 -4.93 -66.70 39.46
CA THR A 629 -4.30 -67.17 38.27
C THR A 629 -4.94 -66.49 37.05
N ILE A 630 -4.12 -66.03 36.11
CA ILE A 630 -4.59 -65.37 34.86
C ILE A 630 -5.28 -66.40 33.97
N ILE A 631 -6.56 -66.17 33.69
CA ILE A 631 -7.33 -66.93 32.71
C ILE A 631 -7.19 -66.30 31.31
N SER A 632 -7.28 -64.97 31.21
CA SER A 632 -7.08 -64.22 29.97
C SER A 632 -6.62 -62.80 30.26
N SER A 633 -5.90 -62.19 29.30
CA SER A 633 -5.50 -60.79 29.37
C SER A 633 -5.64 -60.14 27.98
N ILE A 634 -6.23 -58.96 27.94
CA ILE A 634 -6.52 -58.20 26.73
C ILE A 634 -5.97 -56.79 26.89
N ASN A 635 -5.11 -56.36 25.98
CA ASN A 635 -4.52 -55.01 25.97
C ASN A 635 -5.35 -54.07 25.10
N GLN A 636 -6.63 -53.89 25.48
CA GLN A 636 -7.57 -52.98 24.83
C GLN A 636 -8.44 -52.33 25.91
N ASN A 637 -8.99 -51.15 25.59
CA ASN A 637 -9.87 -50.41 26.51
C ASN A 637 -11.29 -50.94 26.60
N SER A 638 -11.63 -51.95 25.79
CA SER A 638 -12.93 -52.62 25.82
C SER A 638 -12.75 -54.11 25.58
N ALA A 639 -13.43 -54.93 26.35
CA ALA A 639 -13.42 -56.38 26.22
C ALA A 639 -14.77 -57.00 26.58
N THR A 640 -15.14 -58.05 25.86
CA THR A 640 -16.22 -58.96 26.28
C THR A 640 -15.59 -60.20 26.88
N ILE A 641 -15.86 -60.42 28.15
CA ILE A 641 -15.44 -61.62 28.86
C ILE A 641 -16.60 -62.60 28.84
N SER A 642 -16.38 -63.81 28.29
CA SER A 642 -17.40 -64.83 28.12
C SER A 642 -16.91 -66.21 28.64
N ASN A 643 -17.78 -67.19 28.64
CA ASN A 643 -17.51 -68.58 29.12
C ASN A 643 -17.17 -68.66 30.59
N LEU A 644 -17.77 -67.81 31.40
CA LEU A 644 -17.68 -67.87 32.85
C LEU A 644 -18.51 -69.07 33.37
N THR A 645 -17.96 -69.87 34.29
CA THR A 645 -18.58 -71.08 34.82
C THR A 645 -19.40 -70.79 36.10
N SER A 646 -20.65 -71.21 36.09
CA SER A 646 -21.52 -71.11 37.29
C SER A 646 -20.91 -71.85 38.53
N GLY A 647 -21.03 -71.21 39.67
CA GLY A 647 -20.46 -71.68 40.94
C GLY A 647 -19.05 -71.20 41.25
N ASN A 648 -18.37 -70.51 40.25
CA ASN A 648 -17.01 -70.04 40.44
C ASN A 648 -16.95 -68.52 40.73
N SER A 649 -15.90 -68.13 41.47
CA SER A 649 -15.56 -66.74 41.72
C SER A 649 -14.39 -66.32 40.82
N TYR A 650 -14.45 -65.11 40.38
CA TYR A 650 -13.47 -64.50 39.47
C TYR A 650 -13.09 -63.09 39.92
N ALA A 651 -11.97 -62.59 39.41
CA ALA A 651 -11.64 -61.17 39.51
C ALA A 651 -11.30 -60.60 38.16
N ILE A 652 -11.67 -59.35 37.86
CA ILE A 652 -11.21 -58.59 36.72
C ILE A 652 -10.29 -57.52 37.26
N LYS A 653 -9.02 -57.61 36.86
CA LYS A 653 -8.02 -56.59 37.10
C LYS A 653 -7.92 -55.72 35.87
N MET A 654 -8.14 -54.43 36.02
CA MET A 654 -8.06 -53.41 34.98
C MET A 654 -6.90 -52.45 35.29
N SER A 655 -6.15 -52.06 34.30
CA SER A 655 -5.07 -51.10 34.48
C SER A 655 -5.03 -50.09 33.35
N GLU A 656 -4.57 -48.89 33.66
CA GLU A 656 -4.18 -47.85 32.71
C GLU A 656 -2.79 -47.36 33.05
N SER A 657 -1.92 -47.19 32.03
CA SER A 657 -0.54 -46.73 32.18
C SER A 657 -0.20 -45.68 31.14
N ASN A 658 0.44 -44.60 31.58
CA ASN A 658 1.00 -43.59 30.69
C ASN A 658 2.53 -43.76 30.46
N GLY A 659 3.09 -44.91 30.79
CA GLY A 659 4.50 -45.24 30.71
C GLY A 659 5.34 -44.82 31.93
N THR A 660 4.83 -43.91 32.78
CA THR A 660 5.52 -43.42 33.99
C THR A 660 4.75 -43.74 35.27
N SER A 661 3.44 -43.83 35.20
CA SER A 661 2.56 -44.26 36.31
C SER A 661 1.52 -45.24 35.79
N THR A 662 1.07 -46.11 36.67
CA THR A 662 0.01 -47.08 36.41
C THR A 662 -1.03 -47.01 37.50
N VAL A 663 -2.30 -46.93 37.14
CA VAL A 663 -3.43 -47.07 38.06
C VAL A 663 -4.15 -48.37 37.78
N GLU A 664 -4.55 -49.06 38.83
CA GLU A 664 -5.19 -50.34 38.74
C GLU A 664 -6.48 -50.36 39.54
N LYS A 665 -7.42 -51.17 39.08
CA LYS A 665 -8.68 -51.47 39.81
C LYS A 665 -9.00 -52.94 39.63
N THR A 666 -9.33 -53.62 40.73
CA THR A 666 -9.75 -55.00 40.71
C THR A 666 -11.18 -55.11 41.21
N ILE A 667 -12.00 -55.85 40.48
CA ILE A 667 -13.39 -56.16 40.83
C ILE A 667 -13.53 -57.65 40.95
N HIS A 668 -14.01 -58.15 42.10
CA HIS A 668 -14.30 -59.55 42.38
C HIS A 668 -15.80 -59.84 42.20
N PHE A 669 -16.15 -60.97 41.64
CA PHE A 669 -17.53 -61.34 41.43
C PHE A 669 -17.68 -62.87 41.43
N THR A 670 -18.89 -63.34 41.65
CA THR A 670 -19.24 -64.77 41.63
C THR A 670 -20.31 -65.01 40.57
N VAL A 671 -20.18 -66.08 39.79
CA VAL A 671 -21.17 -66.50 38.80
C VAL A 671 -22.08 -67.52 39.42
N GLN A 672 -23.40 -67.28 39.40
CA GLN A 672 -24.40 -68.11 39.94
C GLN A 672 -25.19 -68.91 38.92
#